data_fe94b547e0810eb3e001399acb71b53c
#
_entry.id   fe94b547e0810eb3e001399acb71b53c
#
_cell.length_a   1.000
_cell.length_b   1.000
_cell.length_c   1.000
_cell.angle_alpha   90.00
_cell.angle_beta   90.00
_cell.angle_gamma   90.00
#
_symmetry.space_group_name_H-M   'P 1'
#
loop_
_entity.id
_entity.type
_entity.pdbx_description
1 polymer ?
#
loop_
_entity_poly.entity_id
_entity_poly.type
_entity_poly.pdbx_seq_one_letter_code
_entity_poly.pdbx_strand_id
1 'polypeptide(L)'
;MAVAAAAVASAAWGGPISPTLPRSVAEEAASDPYLSELVAAGRSRHLADALPWRRLLHYRSKLLGGVESDADGPAFFLARDGKTDPQAELEATLAGFFATPAPSPDPRKQHPQCQFPARLAWLASELGLERERLPSPACPGLEEFRARLQARSVTLVFSAYYLNNPASAFGHTFLRLNKTVTPQAAKHFQLVDFGVDYSATPDTGNALLYAVKGLTGLFHGNWNHYPYFYKVREYADYESRDLWEYDLALTPAETDLLVAHLWELGSTWFDYYYLTENCSQGVLAALEAAAPRLELLRHLGPIVLPADTVKALFENPGLVGAVHFRPSIRTQFLTRAGALSAEERDALDTLVSAPDTPMSGLGPPEQARTLDAALDWVDFAHAKELLDAKVTPAAELKQRLMERRSSVPVQSDELVVSPVPSQQPQLGHGSLRMGAAGGASSRSGPLAVYDFRLALHDLADPPAGYPALAQIEFLPARVRYEPRHDALHLERALIVDVFSLSDFGRFDQHATWRAALGADTVRDAGCPGCLAGVARLGGGLARTFQGEAVTAYALTDAELAGAPDLHGLDGTFARLAIGPSAGLRVRAGARASLFGEAGWRWLPWATPRSTFDLRLSGRLHFSRASLWFEAARRPIETEALVGFSVFM
;
A
#
# COMPACT_ATOMS: atom_id res chain seq x y z
N MET A 1 1.23 20.54 7.49
CA MET A 1 -0.15 20.87 7.10
C MET A 1 -1.02 19.72 7.55
N ALA A 2 -1.90 19.96 8.52
CA ALA A 2 -2.68 18.92 9.15
C ALA A 2 -3.70 18.36 8.15
N VAL A 3 -3.61 17.06 7.89
CA VAL A 3 -4.67 16.30 7.25
C VAL A 3 -5.80 16.24 8.26
N ALA A 4 -6.83 17.07 8.05
CA ALA A 4 -8.10 16.85 8.69
C ALA A 4 -8.69 15.60 8.03
N ALA A 5 -8.37 14.43 8.59
CA ALA A 5 -9.16 13.24 8.36
C ALA A 5 -10.56 13.61 8.84
N ALA A 6 -11.50 13.75 7.90
CA ALA A 6 -12.90 13.78 8.23
C ALA A 6 -13.15 12.47 8.99
N ALA A 7 -13.36 12.57 10.28
CA ALA A 7 -13.82 11.48 11.11
C ALA A 7 -15.25 11.17 10.65
N VAL A 8 -15.36 10.43 9.55
CA VAL A 8 -16.52 9.59 9.33
C VAL A 8 -16.50 8.65 10.51
N ALA A 9 -17.50 8.77 11.39
CA ALA A 9 -17.64 7.91 12.53
C ALA A 9 -17.55 6.47 12.02
N SER A 10 -16.34 5.92 12.11
CA SER A 10 -16.14 4.49 11.97
C SER A 10 -17.07 3.91 13.02
N ALA A 11 -17.99 3.05 12.61
CA ALA A 11 -18.61 2.14 13.53
C ALA A 11 -17.49 1.22 14.01
N ALA A 12 -16.59 1.78 14.85
CA ALA A 12 -15.55 1.05 15.50
C ALA A 12 -16.26 -0.06 16.28
N TRP A 13 -15.89 -1.26 15.99
CA TRP A 13 -16.21 -2.40 16.81
C TRP A 13 -15.75 -2.03 18.22
N GLY A 14 -16.68 -2.05 19.18
CA GLY A 14 -16.45 -1.49 20.50
C GLY A 14 -15.12 -1.91 21.12
N GLY A 15 -14.46 -0.99 21.81
CA GLY A 15 -13.11 -1.15 22.38
C GLY A 15 -12.93 -2.39 23.26
N PRO A 16 -11.69 -2.72 23.64
CA PRO A 16 -11.29 -4.01 24.20
C PRO A 16 -12.03 -4.33 25.48
N ILE A 17 -12.67 -5.48 25.50
CA ILE A 17 -13.22 -6.09 26.72
C ILE A 17 -12.41 -7.36 26.93
N SER A 18 -11.90 -7.56 28.14
CA SER A 18 -11.25 -8.80 28.54
C SER A 18 -12.34 -9.89 28.74
N PRO A 19 -12.37 -10.93 27.94
CA PRO A 19 -13.38 -12.00 28.06
C PRO A 19 -12.85 -13.20 28.81
N THR A 20 -11.96 -13.02 29.78
CA THR A 20 -11.65 -14.14 30.68
C THR A 20 -12.97 -14.61 31.28
N LEU A 21 -13.39 -15.81 30.92
CA LEU A 21 -14.53 -16.49 31.52
C LEU A 21 -14.41 -16.37 33.04
N PRO A 22 -15.45 -15.94 33.77
CA PRO A 22 -15.43 -15.98 35.21
C PRO A 22 -15.11 -17.41 35.65
N ARG A 23 -14.27 -17.58 36.65
CA ARG A 23 -13.79 -18.87 37.13
C ARG A 23 -14.95 -19.85 37.44
N SER A 24 -16.07 -19.32 37.95
CA SER A 24 -17.30 -20.05 38.20
C SER A 24 -17.96 -20.63 36.93
N VAL A 25 -17.92 -19.88 35.81
CA VAL A 25 -18.52 -20.34 34.54
C VAL A 25 -17.64 -21.41 33.88
N ALA A 26 -16.33 -21.31 34.02
CA ALA A 26 -15.41 -22.33 33.54
C ALA A 26 -15.50 -23.62 34.37
N GLU A 27 -15.71 -23.52 35.70
CA GLU A 27 -15.87 -24.64 36.60
C GLU A 27 -17.21 -25.35 36.38
N GLU A 28 -18.28 -24.60 36.13
CA GLU A 28 -19.61 -25.15 35.85
C GLU A 28 -19.64 -25.87 34.49
N ALA A 29 -19.05 -25.29 33.46
CA ALA A 29 -18.91 -25.93 32.16
C ALA A 29 -18.00 -27.17 32.20
N ALA A 30 -16.93 -27.15 33.00
CA ALA A 30 -16.03 -28.29 33.16
C ALA A 30 -16.67 -29.53 33.77
N SER A 31 -17.84 -29.41 34.39
CA SER A 31 -18.61 -30.55 34.93
C SER A 31 -19.48 -31.27 33.90
N ASP A 32 -19.63 -30.77 32.67
CA ASP A 32 -20.40 -31.37 31.59
C ASP A 32 -19.62 -32.56 30.98
N PRO A 33 -20.19 -33.81 31.04
CA PRO A 33 -19.50 -34.97 30.46
C PRO A 33 -19.26 -34.87 28.95
N TYR A 34 -20.15 -34.21 28.22
CA TYR A 34 -20.01 -34.03 26.78
C TYR A 34 -18.86 -33.04 26.44
N LEU A 35 -18.72 -31.95 27.19
CA LEU A 35 -17.58 -31.08 27.05
C LEU A 35 -16.27 -31.82 27.30
N SER A 36 -16.23 -32.67 28.34
CA SER A 36 -15.06 -33.48 28.65
C SER A 36 -14.71 -34.46 27.52
N GLU A 37 -15.72 -35.06 26.87
CA GLU A 37 -15.54 -35.88 25.66
C GLU A 37 -14.97 -35.08 24.49
N LEU A 38 -15.50 -33.88 24.20
CA LEU A 38 -15.05 -33.02 23.12
C LEU A 38 -13.59 -32.54 23.35
N VAL A 39 -13.24 -32.16 24.58
CA VAL A 39 -11.89 -31.78 24.95
C VAL A 39 -10.93 -32.96 24.77
N ALA A 40 -11.29 -34.15 25.21
CA ALA A 40 -10.47 -35.35 25.01
C ALA A 40 -10.30 -35.69 23.52
N ALA A 41 -11.38 -35.57 22.72
CA ALA A 41 -11.33 -35.75 21.27
C ALA A 41 -10.41 -34.69 20.59
N GLY A 42 -10.50 -33.43 20.99
CA GLY A 42 -9.66 -32.37 20.49
C GLY A 42 -8.16 -32.61 20.77
N ARG A 43 -7.84 -33.08 21.99
CA ARG A 43 -6.46 -33.48 22.36
C ARG A 43 -5.97 -34.68 21.56
N SER A 44 -6.77 -35.75 21.50
CA SER A 44 -6.38 -36.99 20.80
C SER A 44 -6.18 -36.79 19.28
N ARG A 45 -6.89 -35.84 18.69
CA ARG A 45 -6.80 -35.47 17.28
C ARG A 45 -5.80 -34.34 17.03
N HIS A 46 -5.10 -33.83 18.03
CA HIS A 46 -4.15 -32.73 17.97
C HIS A 46 -4.72 -31.48 17.28
N LEU A 47 -5.98 -31.13 17.53
CA LEU A 47 -6.66 -30.03 16.84
C LEU A 47 -6.02 -28.67 17.11
N ALA A 48 -5.36 -28.48 18.24
CA ALA A 48 -4.61 -27.27 18.55
C ALA A 48 -3.42 -27.03 17.60
N ASP A 49 -2.87 -28.10 17.01
CA ASP A 49 -1.78 -28.03 16.03
C ASP A 49 -2.31 -27.97 14.58
N ALA A 50 -3.60 -28.17 14.37
CA ALA A 50 -4.20 -28.14 13.06
C ALA A 50 -4.05 -26.76 12.41
N LEU A 51 -3.67 -26.76 11.12
CA LEU A 51 -3.46 -25.53 10.36
C LEU A 51 -4.65 -24.57 10.38
N PRO A 52 -5.92 -25.02 10.23
CA PRO A 52 -7.07 -24.12 10.33
C PRO A 52 -7.19 -23.45 11.69
N TRP A 53 -6.97 -24.17 12.80
CA TRP A 53 -6.99 -23.58 14.13
C TRP A 53 -5.92 -22.51 14.30
N ARG A 54 -4.68 -22.83 13.88
CA ARG A 54 -3.58 -21.88 13.95
C ARG A 54 -3.85 -20.63 13.12
N ARG A 55 -4.46 -20.77 11.94
CA ARG A 55 -4.81 -19.66 11.06
C ARG A 55 -5.97 -18.81 11.62
N LEU A 56 -7.01 -19.42 12.17
CA LEU A 56 -8.12 -18.68 12.81
C LEU A 56 -7.65 -17.83 14.00
N LEU A 57 -6.60 -18.24 14.67
CA LEU A 57 -6.05 -17.53 15.81
C LEU A 57 -4.75 -16.77 15.48
N HIS A 58 -4.38 -16.72 14.21
CA HIS A 58 -3.17 -16.03 13.73
C HIS A 58 -1.88 -16.46 14.44
N TYR A 59 -1.77 -17.75 14.84
CA TYR A 59 -0.55 -18.27 15.45
C TYR A 59 0.58 -18.41 14.43
N ARG A 60 1.75 -17.90 14.79
CA ARG A 60 3.01 -18.12 14.07
C ARG A 60 4.05 -18.80 14.95
N SER A 61 4.99 -19.51 14.32
CA SER A 61 6.14 -20.09 15.00
C SER A 61 7.18 -19.01 15.31
N LYS A 62 7.70 -19.01 16.52
CA LYS A 62 8.79 -18.11 16.94
C LYS A 62 10.14 -18.66 16.51
N LEU A 63 11.07 -17.76 16.21
CA LEU A 63 12.43 -18.12 15.79
C LEU A 63 13.19 -18.99 16.82
N LEU A 64 12.95 -18.75 18.11
CA LEU A 64 13.58 -19.46 19.22
C LEU A 64 12.72 -20.63 19.77
N GLY A 65 11.69 -21.02 19.02
CA GLY A 65 10.74 -22.07 19.41
C GLY A 65 9.49 -21.53 20.10
N GLY A 66 8.43 -22.36 20.10
CA GLY A 66 7.10 -21.97 20.57
C GLY A 66 6.25 -21.31 19.49
N VAL A 67 5.05 -20.92 19.87
CA VAL A 67 4.08 -20.22 19.01
C VAL A 67 3.57 -18.99 19.72
N GLU A 68 3.13 -18.00 18.92
CA GLU A 68 2.51 -16.79 19.42
C GLU A 68 1.51 -16.28 18.38
N SER A 69 0.38 -15.78 18.84
CA SER A 69 -0.59 -15.15 17.96
C SER A 69 -0.19 -13.70 17.67
N ASP A 70 -0.40 -13.25 16.43
CA ASP A 70 -0.23 -11.86 16.03
C ASP A 70 -1.34 -10.95 16.63
N ALA A 71 -2.46 -11.53 17.09
CA ALA A 71 -3.51 -10.76 17.75
C ALA A 71 -3.06 -10.29 19.14
N ASP A 72 -3.13 -8.97 19.38
CA ASP A 72 -2.65 -8.33 20.62
C ASP A 72 -3.79 -7.96 21.57
N GLY A 73 -5.00 -7.79 21.04
CA GLY A 73 -6.17 -7.49 21.85
C GLY A 73 -6.57 -8.66 22.74
N PRO A 74 -6.57 -8.49 24.10
CA PRO A 74 -6.86 -9.58 25.05
C PRO A 74 -8.27 -10.14 24.90
N ALA A 75 -9.17 -9.42 24.29
CA ALA A 75 -10.55 -9.87 24.00
C ALA A 75 -10.63 -10.99 22.95
N PHE A 76 -9.55 -11.26 22.25
CA PHE A 76 -9.48 -12.31 21.24
C PHE A 76 -9.28 -13.71 21.83
N PHE A 77 -8.82 -13.80 23.09
CA PHE A 77 -8.52 -15.07 23.75
C PHE A 77 -9.45 -15.32 24.94
N LEU A 78 -9.91 -16.56 25.08
CA LEU A 78 -10.69 -17.02 26.22
C LEU A 78 -9.79 -17.63 27.31
N ALA A 79 -8.66 -18.25 26.93
CA ALA A 79 -7.66 -18.68 27.87
C ALA A 79 -6.74 -17.50 28.27
N ARG A 80 -6.28 -17.52 29.53
CA ARG A 80 -5.32 -16.52 30.03
C ARG A 80 -4.04 -16.49 29.21
N ASP A 81 -3.53 -17.65 28.84
CA ASP A 81 -2.29 -17.82 28.09
C ASP A 81 -2.56 -18.13 26.61
N GLY A 82 -3.80 -17.88 26.14
CA GLY A 82 -4.27 -18.21 24.80
C GLY A 82 -3.46 -17.58 23.67
N LYS A 83 -2.79 -16.44 23.91
CA LYS A 83 -1.87 -15.85 22.94
C LYS A 83 -0.67 -16.74 22.60
N THR A 84 -0.23 -17.59 23.51
CA THR A 84 0.99 -18.44 23.38
C THR A 84 0.74 -19.93 23.56
N ASP A 85 -0.48 -20.32 23.96
CA ASP A 85 -0.87 -21.71 24.15
C ASP A 85 -2.14 -22.03 23.34
N PRO A 86 -1.99 -22.56 22.12
CA PRO A 86 -3.12 -22.95 21.26
C PRO A 86 -4.02 -24.01 21.85
N GLN A 87 -3.48 -24.92 22.71
CA GLN A 87 -4.26 -25.98 23.34
C GLN A 87 -5.13 -25.41 24.46
N ALA A 88 -4.57 -24.55 25.31
CA ALA A 88 -5.32 -23.88 26.35
C ALA A 88 -6.47 -23.04 25.75
N GLU A 89 -6.20 -22.33 24.63
CA GLU A 89 -7.23 -21.54 23.96
C GLU A 89 -8.32 -22.40 23.32
N LEU A 90 -7.98 -23.55 22.75
CA LEU A 90 -8.97 -24.48 22.19
C LEU A 90 -9.92 -25.00 23.29
N GLU A 91 -9.36 -25.40 24.42
CA GLU A 91 -10.15 -25.91 25.55
C GLU A 91 -11.01 -24.82 26.18
N ALA A 92 -10.48 -23.62 26.35
CA ALA A 92 -11.23 -22.47 26.85
C ALA A 92 -12.34 -22.04 25.87
N THR A 93 -12.08 -22.15 24.57
CA THR A 93 -13.09 -21.87 23.53
C THR A 93 -14.24 -22.89 23.58
N LEU A 94 -13.92 -24.18 23.68
CA LEU A 94 -14.94 -25.23 23.87
C LEU A 94 -15.74 -24.98 25.14
N ALA A 95 -15.10 -24.78 26.29
CA ALA A 95 -15.78 -24.49 27.55
C ALA A 95 -16.67 -23.24 27.46
N GLY A 96 -16.20 -22.21 26.78
CA GLY A 96 -16.95 -20.98 26.54
C GLY A 96 -18.23 -21.19 25.75
N PHE A 97 -18.27 -22.15 24.83
CA PHE A 97 -19.48 -22.47 24.08
C PHE A 97 -20.58 -23.15 24.93
N PHE A 98 -20.20 -23.78 26.04
CA PHE A 98 -21.13 -24.38 27.01
C PHE A 98 -21.53 -23.40 28.13
N ALA A 99 -20.96 -22.20 28.17
CA ALA A 99 -21.31 -21.24 29.18
C ALA A 99 -22.80 -20.90 29.17
N THR A 100 -23.39 -20.79 30.36
CA THR A 100 -24.80 -20.39 30.46
C THR A 100 -24.95 -18.92 29.97
N PRO A 101 -25.89 -18.66 29.05
CA PRO A 101 -26.13 -17.28 28.59
C PRO A 101 -26.55 -16.39 29.75
N ALA A 102 -25.71 -15.43 30.13
CA ALA A 102 -26.01 -14.45 31.14
C ALA A 102 -26.49 -13.14 30.49
N PRO A 103 -27.60 -12.55 30.97
CA PRO A 103 -28.01 -11.22 30.52
C PRO A 103 -26.90 -10.21 30.84
N SER A 104 -26.36 -9.55 29.84
CA SER A 104 -25.39 -8.46 30.03
C SER A 104 -26.04 -7.16 29.61
N PRO A 105 -25.97 -6.11 30.43
CA PRO A 105 -26.39 -4.79 30.03
C PRO A 105 -25.44 -4.16 28.99
N ASP A 106 -24.24 -4.72 28.82
CA ASP A 106 -23.25 -4.29 27.83
C ASP A 106 -23.43 -5.13 26.53
N PRO A 107 -23.93 -4.52 25.44
CA PRO A 107 -24.13 -5.22 24.18
C PRO A 107 -22.82 -5.74 23.56
N ARG A 108 -21.66 -5.34 24.10
CA ARG A 108 -20.33 -5.78 23.65
C ARG A 108 -19.89 -7.06 24.37
N LYS A 109 -20.48 -7.39 25.52
CA LYS A 109 -20.24 -8.64 26.25
C LYS A 109 -21.15 -9.74 25.73
N GLN A 110 -20.79 -10.28 24.57
CA GLN A 110 -21.57 -11.33 23.93
C GLN A 110 -21.14 -12.72 24.45
N HIS A 111 -22.06 -13.66 24.37
CA HIS A 111 -21.77 -15.07 24.60
C HIS A 111 -20.64 -15.54 23.64
N PRO A 112 -19.72 -16.42 24.07
CA PRO A 112 -18.60 -16.90 23.20
C PRO A 112 -19.04 -17.47 21.85
N GLN A 113 -20.20 -18.15 21.76
CA GLN A 113 -20.75 -18.58 20.48
C GLN A 113 -21.10 -17.42 19.53
N CYS A 114 -21.50 -16.27 20.08
CA CYS A 114 -21.79 -15.06 19.31
C CYS A 114 -20.52 -14.29 18.95
N GLN A 115 -19.53 -14.33 19.83
CA GLN A 115 -18.26 -13.63 19.65
C GLN A 115 -17.33 -14.36 18.69
N PHE A 116 -17.31 -15.70 18.74
CA PHE A 116 -16.38 -16.55 17.97
C PHE A 116 -17.11 -17.53 17.03
N PRO A 117 -17.91 -17.05 16.07
CA PRO A 117 -18.69 -17.90 15.18
C PRO A 117 -17.84 -18.70 14.18
N ALA A 118 -16.64 -18.24 13.80
CA ALA A 118 -15.75 -18.99 12.91
C ALA A 118 -15.12 -20.17 13.64
N ARG A 119 -14.64 -19.95 14.88
CA ARG A 119 -14.13 -21.02 15.74
C ARG A 119 -15.20 -22.05 16.02
N LEU A 120 -16.44 -21.61 16.31
CA LEU A 120 -17.59 -22.51 16.52
C LEU A 120 -17.88 -23.34 15.27
N ALA A 121 -17.88 -22.72 14.08
CA ALA A 121 -18.15 -23.43 12.83
C ALA A 121 -17.07 -24.49 12.54
N TRP A 122 -15.81 -24.16 12.74
CA TRP A 122 -14.70 -25.09 12.52
C TRP A 122 -14.69 -26.22 13.54
N LEU A 123 -14.80 -25.94 14.84
CA LEU A 123 -14.81 -26.95 15.90
C LEU A 123 -16.04 -27.88 15.78
N ALA A 124 -17.18 -27.32 15.39
CA ALA A 124 -18.38 -28.13 15.14
C ALA A 124 -18.18 -29.12 13.99
N SER A 125 -17.52 -28.70 12.91
CA SER A 125 -17.18 -29.57 11.79
C SER A 125 -16.18 -30.66 12.19
N GLU A 126 -15.11 -30.28 12.92
CA GLU A 126 -14.06 -31.22 13.30
C GLU A 126 -14.50 -32.22 14.34
N LEU A 127 -15.27 -31.82 15.34
CA LEU A 127 -15.64 -32.66 16.45
C LEU A 127 -17.02 -33.33 16.30
N GLY A 128 -17.77 -33.01 15.22
CA GLY A 128 -19.14 -33.47 15.05
C GLY A 128 -20.06 -32.94 16.16
N LEU A 129 -19.86 -31.67 16.53
CA LEU A 129 -20.52 -31.07 17.69
C LEU A 129 -22.05 -30.98 17.49
N GLU A 130 -22.77 -31.58 18.41
CA GLU A 130 -24.24 -31.60 18.42
C GLU A 130 -24.77 -30.27 18.97
N ARG A 131 -25.30 -29.42 18.08
CA ARG A 131 -25.75 -28.07 18.47
C ARG A 131 -26.90 -28.05 19.46
N GLU A 132 -27.72 -29.09 19.47
CA GLU A 132 -28.84 -29.27 20.39
C GLU A 132 -28.38 -29.44 21.85
N ARG A 133 -27.13 -29.82 22.04
CA ARG A 133 -26.49 -29.99 23.37
C ARG A 133 -25.81 -28.72 23.88
N LEU A 134 -25.77 -27.69 23.06
CA LEU A 134 -25.22 -26.38 23.44
C LEU A 134 -26.33 -25.42 23.86
N PRO A 135 -26.02 -24.45 24.75
CA PRO A 135 -26.90 -23.31 24.96
C PRO A 135 -27.18 -22.58 23.65
N SER A 136 -28.37 -22.01 23.51
CA SER A 136 -28.76 -21.24 22.33
C SER A 136 -28.87 -19.75 22.67
N PRO A 137 -27.76 -19.03 22.74
CA PRO A 137 -27.76 -17.59 23.01
C PRO A 137 -28.31 -16.81 21.81
N ALA A 138 -29.03 -15.72 22.07
CA ALA A 138 -29.34 -14.74 21.03
C ALA A 138 -28.09 -13.94 20.66
N CYS A 139 -27.81 -13.82 19.36
CA CYS A 139 -26.63 -13.13 18.82
C CYS A 139 -27.00 -11.90 17.94
N PRO A 140 -27.78 -10.91 18.47
CA PRO A 140 -28.34 -9.85 17.63
C PRO A 140 -27.29 -9.05 16.87
N GLY A 141 -26.11 -8.78 17.46
CA GLY A 141 -25.03 -8.06 16.79
C GLY A 141 -24.44 -8.81 15.61
N LEU A 142 -24.19 -10.12 15.77
CA LEU A 142 -23.71 -10.99 14.69
C LEU A 142 -24.76 -11.13 13.58
N GLU A 143 -26.02 -11.27 13.94
CA GLU A 143 -27.14 -11.37 12.98
C GLU A 143 -27.28 -10.08 12.18
N GLU A 144 -27.24 -8.91 12.85
CA GLU A 144 -27.26 -7.60 12.19
C GLU A 144 -26.06 -7.42 11.24
N PHE A 145 -24.86 -7.82 11.69
CA PHE A 145 -23.67 -7.76 10.87
C PHE A 145 -23.81 -8.61 9.59
N ARG A 146 -24.24 -9.86 9.71
CA ARG A 146 -24.50 -10.74 8.58
C ARG A 146 -25.61 -10.21 7.67
N ALA A 147 -26.69 -9.71 8.23
CA ALA A 147 -27.81 -9.13 7.49
C ALA A 147 -27.41 -7.87 6.72
N ARG A 148 -26.47 -7.09 7.26
CA ARG A 148 -25.92 -5.88 6.61
C ARG A 148 -24.99 -6.25 5.45
N LEU A 149 -24.07 -7.18 5.64
CA LEU A 149 -23.07 -7.55 4.64
C LEU A 149 -23.67 -8.38 3.50
N GLN A 150 -24.47 -9.39 3.80
CA GLN A 150 -25.09 -10.32 2.82
C GLN A 150 -24.09 -10.82 1.76
N ALA A 151 -22.84 -11.09 2.17
CA ALA A 151 -21.77 -11.46 1.26
C ALA A 151 -22.08 -12.78 0.51
N ARG A 152 -21.91 -12.77 -0.80
CA ARG A 152 -22.08 -13.93 -1.70
C ARG A 152 -20.80 -14.27 -2.44
N SER A 153 -19.94 -13.30 -2.62
CA SER A 153 -18.61 -13.47 -3.21
C SER A 153 -17.67 -12.38 -2.66
N VAL A 154 -16.40 -12.53 -2.92
CA VAL A 154 -15.34 -11.66 -2.39
C VAL A 154 -14.46 -11.18 -3.53
N THR A 155 -14.13 -9.90 -3.51
CA THR A 155 -13.15 -9.30 -4.42
C THR A 155 -12.03 -8.67 -3.60
N LEU A 156 -10.77 -8.97 -3.91
CA LEU A 156 -9.66 -8.22 -3.36
C LEU A 156 -9.48 -6.95 -4.18
N VAL A 157 -9.37 -5.81 -3.50
CA VAL A 157 -9.17 -4.51 -4.13
C VAL A 157 -7.79 -3.99 -3.77
N PHE A 158 -7.01 -3.68 -4.80
CA PHE A 158 -5.73 -3.00 -4.68
C PHE A 158 -5.87 -1.56 -5.15
N SER A 159 -5.61 -0.61 -4.27
CA SER A 159 -5.52 0.80 -4.60
C SER A 159 -4.08 1.15 -4.96
N ALA A 160 -3.88 1.72 -6.14
CA ALA A 160 -2.55 2.03 -6.68
C ALA A 160 -1.75 2.96 -5.77
N TYR A 161 -0.46 3.08 -6.03
CA TYR A 161 0.50 3.86 -5.25
C TYR A 161 0.13 5.35 -5.20
N TYR A 162 0.34 5.99 -4.04
CA TYR A 162 0.09 7.41 -3.84
C TYR A 162 1.25 8.08 -3.11
N LEU A 163 2.12 8.76 -3.86
CA LEU A 163 3.37 9.34 -3.35
C LEU A 163 3.19 10.56 -2.44
N ASN A 164 2.03 11.22 -2.49
CA ASN A 164 1.78 12.42 -1.69
C ASN A 164 1.45 12.13 -0.22
N ASN A 165 1.30 10.86 0.15
CA ASN A 165 1.08 10.42 1.52
C ASN A 165 1.99 9.22 1.82
N PRO A 166 2.93 9.31 2.79
CA PRO A 166 3.84 8.23 3.13
C PRO A 166 3.16 6.90 3.48
N ALA A 167 2.01 6.94 4.15
CA ALA A 167 1.25 5.73 4.49
C ALA A 167 0.62 5.05 3.26
N SER A 168 0.30 5.82 2.22
CA SER A 168 -0.32 5.35 0.99
C SER A 168 0.69 5.14 -0.15
N ALA A 169 1.97 5.44 0.10
CA ALA A 169 3.02 5.37 -0.91
C ALA A 169 3.21 3.96 -1.49
N PHE A 170 2.90 2.92 -0.71
CA PHE A 170 3.00 1.51 -1.10
C PHE A 170 1.76 0.94 -1.78
N GLY A 171 0.70 1.72 -1.91
CA GLY A 171 -0.62 1.19 -2.23
C GLY A 171 -1.38 0.76 -0.98
N HIS A 172 -2.58 0.24 -1.18
CA HIS A 172 -3.40 -0.31 -0.10
C HIS A 172 -4.22 -1.49 -0.62
N THR A 173 -4.43 -2.48 0.24
CA THR A 173 -5.21 -3.68 -0.10
C THR A 173 -6.35 -3.86 0.89
N PHE A 174 -7.53 -4.16 0.39
CA PHE A 174 -8.73 -4.42 1.19
C PHE A 174 -9.68 -5.37 0.47
N LEU A 175 -10.70 -5.86 1.16
CA LEU A 175 -11.70 -6.75 0.60
C LEU A 175 -12.99 -5.99 0.28
N ARG A 176 -13.62 -6.32 -0.85
CA ARG A 176 -15.02 -6.01 -1.12
C ARG A 176 -15.84 -7.27 -0.96
N LEU A 177 -16.84 -7.21 -0.11
CA LEU A 177 -17.83 -8.26 0.12
C LEU A 177 -19.04 -7.97 -0.79
N ASN A 178 -19.21 -8.80 -1.81
CA ASN A 178 -20.22 -8.58 -2.84
C ASN A 178 -21.53 -9.25 -2.45
N LYS A 179 -22.64 -8.55 -2.61
CA LYS A 179 -24.00 -9.08 -2.37
C LYS A 179 -24.51 -9.96 -3.51
N THR A 180 -23.77 -10.06 -4.60
CA THR A 180 -24.11 -10.86 -5.79
C THR A 180 -23.03 -11.90 -6.08
N VAL A 181 -23.43 -13.00 -6.72
CA VAL A 181 -22.49 -14.07 -7.13
C VAL A 181 -21.90 -13.80 -8.50
N THR A 182 -22.59 -13.06 -9.38
CA THR A 182 -22.17 -12.82 -10.76
C THR A 182 -21.60 -11.42 -10.95
N PRO A 183 -20.38 -11.29 -11.46
CA PRO A 183 -19.73 -9.99 -11.67
C PRO A 183 -20.50 -9.04 -12.61
N GLN A 184 -21.23 -9.57 -13.59
CA GLN A 184 -22.01 -8.75 -14.55
C GLN A 184 -23.23 -8.09 -13.88
N ALA A 185 -23.86 -8.73 -12.91
CA ALA A 185 -24.90 -8.09 -12.09
C ALA A 185 -24.31 -7.07 -11.10
N ALA A 186 -23.01 -7.19 -10.78
CA ALA A 186 -22.33 -6.36 -9.80
C ALA A 186 -22.15 -4.89 -10.23
N LYS A 187 -22.08 -4.55 -11.53
CA LYS A 187 -21.87 -3.16 -11.96
C LYS A 187 -22.91 -2.18 -11.41
N HIS A 188 -24.14 -2.61 -11.22
CA HIS A 188 -25.24 -1.78 -10.68
C HIS A 188 -25.34 -1.82 -9.14
N PHE A 189 -24.80 -2.86 -8.48
CA PHE A 189 -24.91 -3.07 -7.04
C PHE A 189 -23.64 -2.75 -6.26
N GLN A 190 -22.52 -2.45 -6.92
CA GLN A 190 -21.22 -2.16 -6.27
C GLN A 190 -21.31 -1.08 -5.19
N LEU A 191 -22.20 -0.10 -5.34
CA LEU A 191 -22.38 0.99 -4.38
C LEU A 191 -23.01 0.52 -3.05
N VAL A 192 -23.68 -0.64 -3.04
CA VAL A 192 -24.31 -1.20 -1.83
C VAL A 192 -23.49 -2.34 -1.21
N ASP A 193 -22.37 -2.72 -1.84
CA ASP A 193 -21.40 -3.67 -1.29
C ASP A 193 -20.64 -3.04 -0.11
N PHE A 194 -19.93 -3.86 0.64
CA PHE A 194 -19.13 -3.43 1.77
C PHE A 194 -17.63 -3.63 1.50
N GLY A 195 -16.86 -2.59 1.77
CA GLY A 195 -15.41 -2.68 1.90
C GLY A 195 -15.03 -3.08 3.33
N VAL A 196 -14.09 -4.00 3.47
CA VAL A 196 -13.50 -4.37 4.74
C VAL A 196 -12.00 -4.17 4.64
N ASP A 197 -11.45 -3.29 5.47
CA ASP A 197 -10.03 -3.02 5.51
C ASP A 197 -9.41 -3.30 6.86
N TYR A 198 -8.12 -3.61 6.86
CA TYR A 198 -7.26 -3.63 8.02
C TYR A 198 -6.29 -2.46 7.92
N SER A 199 -6.34 -1.54 8.84
CA SER A 199 -5.57 -0.30 8.78
C SER A 199 -5.10 0.18 10.15
N ALA A 200 -3.96 0.89 10.15
CA ALA A 200 -3.44 1.55 11.35
C ALA A 200 -4.37 2.66 11.80
N THR A 201 -4.50 2.84 13.10
CA THR A 201 -5.16 3.99 13.72
C THR A 201 -4.09 4.97 14.23
N PRO A 202 -3.73 6.00 13.44
CA PRO A 202 -2.70 6.95 13.85
C PRO A 202 -3.20 7.89 14.95
N ASP A 203 -2.33 8.11 15.94
CA ASP A 203 -2.56 8.97 17.09
C ASP A 203 -1.68 10.23 17.09
N THR A 204 -0.97 10.50 15.99
CA THR A 204 -0.06 11.64 15.86
C THR A 204 -0.14 12.28 14.48
N GLY A 205 -0.05 13.61 14.46
CA GLY A 205 0.10 14.39 13.22
C GLY A 205 1.54 14.78 12.88
N ASN A 206 2.53 14.38 13.71
CA ASN A 206 3.94 14.64 13.46
C ASN A 206 4.50 13.57 12.50
N ALA A 207 4.96 13.99 11.32
CA ALA A 207 5.41 13.07 10.26
C ALA A 207 6.59 12.16 10.69
N LEU A 208 7.53 12.66 11.48
CA LEU A 208 8.66 11.85 11.95
C LEU A 208 8.20 10.82 12.98
N LEU A 209 7.41 11.24 13.96
CA LEU A 209 6.86 10.33 14.97
C LEU A 209 5.92 9.30 14.34
N TYR A 210 5.15 9.69 13.33
CA TYR A 210 4.32 8.81 12.53
C TYR A 210 5.14 7.73 11.84
N ALA A 211 6.24 8.10 11.17
CA ALA A 211 7.13 7.14 10.52
C ALA A 211 7.79 6.18 11.53
N VAL A 212 8.28 6.70 12.66
CA VAL A 212 8.88 5.86 13.72
C VAL A 212 7.86 4.87 14.27
N LYS A 213 6.68 5.34 14.67
CA LYS A 213 5.62 4.46 15.21
C LYS A 213 5.19 3.38 14.21
N GLY A 214 5.01 3.74 12.94
CA GLY A 214 4.65 2.78 11.90
C GLY A 214 5.73 1.73 11.59
N LEU A 215 7.00 2.09 11.73
CA LEU A 215 8.10 1.15 11.56
C LEU A 215 8.34 0.25 12.78
N THR A 216 7.93 0.69 13.96
CA THR A 216 8.19 -0.02 15.24
C THR A 216 6.97 -0.69 15.84
N GLY A 217 5.83 -0.74 15.13
CA GLY A 217 4.62 -1.43 15.59
C GLY A 217 3.85 -0.71 16.70
N LEU A 218 4.06 0.59 16.87
CA LEU A 218 3.42 1.37 17.93
C LEU A 218 2.04 1.93 17.54
N PHE A 219 1.51 1.56 16.38
CA PHE A 219 0.13 1.81 16.01
C PHE A 219 -0.71 0.55 16.18
N HIS A 220 -1.95 0.72 16.61
CA HIS A 220 -2.92 -0.37 16.58
C HIS A 220 -3.52 -0.50 15.19
N GLY A 221 -3.47 -1.69 14.63
CA GLY A 221 -4.18 -2.10 13.42
C GLY A 221 -5.55 -2.63 13.77
N ASN A 222 -6.57 -2.09 13.13
CA ASN A 222 -7.96 -2.44 13.36
C ASN A 222 -8.64 -2.85 12.06
N TRP A 223 -9.57 -3.78 12.16
CA TRP A 223 -10.47 -4.15 11.09
C TRP A 223 -11.67 -3.22 11.07
N ASN A 224 -11.97 -2.66 9.89
CA ASN A 224 -13.07 -1.72 9.70
C ASN A 224 -13.93 -2.16 8.53
N HIS A 225 -15.21 -1.82 8.56
CA HIS A 225 -16.13 -2.07 7.45
C HIS A 225 -16.90 -0.80 7.08
N TYR A 226 -17.02 -0.56 5.79
CA TYR A 226 -17.67 0.64 5.23
C TYR A 226 -18.51 0.26 4.02
N PRO A 227 -19.56 0.99 3.67
CA PRO A 227 -20.13 0.92 2.33
C PRO A 227 -19.02 1.15 1.30
N TYR A 228 -18.92 0.29 0.31
CA TYR A 228 -17.80 0.28 -0.65
C TYR A 228 -17.61 1.62 -1.37
N PHE A 229 -18.71 2.33 -1.65
CA PHE A 229 -18.63 3.63 -2.31
C PHE A 229 -17.81 4.67 -1.56
N TYR A 230 -17.71 4.59 -0.21
CA TYR A 230 -16.82 5.48 0.55
C TYR A 230 -15.36 5.25 0.19
N LYS A 231 -14.96 3.99 0.03
CA LYS A 231 -13.59 3.65 -0.36
C LYS A 231 -13.30 4.02 -1.82
N VAL A 232 -14.27 3.90 -2.70
CA VAL A 232 -14.14 4.40 -4.08
C VAL A 232 -13.92 5.92 -4.07
N ARG A 233 -14.74 6.67 -3.33
CA ARG A 233 -14.57 8.13 -3.22
C ARG A 233 -13.25 8.52 -2.58
N GLU A 234 -12.83 7.83 -1.52
CA GLU A 234 -11.56 8.08 -0.85
C GLU A 234 -10.38 7.88 -1.81
N TYR A 235 -10.31 6.74 -2.47
CA TYR A 235 -9.16 6.38 -3.29
C TYR A 235 -9.26 6.89 -4.73
N ALA A 236 -10.37 6.67 -5.44
CA ALA A 236 -10.46 7.01 -6.83
C ALA A 236 -10.74 8.50 -7.09
N ASP A 237 -11.55 9.13 -6.23
CA ASP A 237 -11.91 10.53 -6.42
C ASP A 237 -10.95 11.46 -5.66
N TYR A 238 -10.78 11.28 -4.35
CA TYR A 238 -9.98 12.19 -3.52
C TYR A 238 -8.47 12.02 -3.69
N GLU A 239 -7.96 10.76 -3.61
CA GLU A 239 -6.53 10.47 -3.75
C GLU A 239 -6.11 10.28 -5.22
N SER A 240 -7.06 10.26 -6.15
CA SER A 240 -6.82 10.05 -7.59
C SER A 240 -6.02 8.78 -7.90
N ARG A 241 -6.34 7.68 -7.23
CA ARG A 241 -5.69 6.37 -7.35
C ARG A 241 -6.55 5.42 -8.17
N ASP A 242 -5.96 4.79 -9.14
CA ASP A 242 -6.61 3.71 -9.87
C ASP A 242 -6.82 2.49 -8.96
N LEU A 243 -7.96 1.80 -9.12
CA LEU A 243 -8.26 0.58 -8.37
C LEU A 243 -8.22 -0.63 -9.29
N TRP A 244 -7.57 -1.69 -8.80
CA TRP A 244 -7.58 -3.01 -9.43
C TRP A 244 -8.38 -3.95 -8.54
N GLU A 245 -9.38 -4.58 -9.10
CA GLU A 245 -10.33 -5.43 -8.41
C GLU A 245 -10.18 -6.87 -8.93
N TYR A 246 -9.89 -7.81 -8.03
CA TYR A 246 -9.61 -9.22 -8.32
C TYR A 246 -10.71 -10.08 -7.70
N ASP A 247 -11.59 -10.64 -8.53
CA ASP A 247 -12.65 -11.52 -8.04
C ASP A 247 -12.05 -12.85 -7.57
N LEU A 248 -12.33 -13.23 -6.32
CA LEU A 248 -11.77 -14.41 -5.71
C LEU A 248 -12.73 -15.60 -5.84
N ALA A 249 -12.21 -16.72 -6.32
CA ALA A 249 -12.95 -17.97 -6.46
C ALA A 249 -13.00 -18.72 -5.10
N LEU A 250 -13.69 -18.11 -4.13
CA LEU A 250 -14.02 -18.75 -2.86
C LEU A 250 -15.33 -19.51 -2.99
N THR A 251 -15.41 -20.65 -2.30
CA THR A 251 -16.69 -21.36 -2.17
C THR A 251 -17.65 -20.60 -1.25
N PRO A 252 -18.98 -20.88 -1.31
CA PRO A 252 -19.92 -20.28 -0.37
C PRO A 252 -19.54 -20.53 1.09
N ALA A 253 -19.08 -21.74 1.43
CA ALA A 253 -18.65 -22.08 2.79
C ALA A 253 -17.40 -21.26 3.23
N GLU A 254 -16.42 -21.09 2.34
CA GLU A 254 -15.24 -20.24 2.61
C GLU A 254 -15.64 -18.77 2.76
N THR A 255 -16.59 -18.28 1.96
CA THR A 255 -17.14 -16.92 2.08
C THR A 255 -17.86 -16.71 3.41
N ASP A 256 -18.69 -17.66 3.82
CA ASP A 256 -19.40 -17.61 5.11
C ASP A 256 -18.43 -17.66 6.29
N LEU A 257 -17.38 -18.51 6.20
CA LEU A 257 -16.33 -18.59 7.22
C LEU A 257 -15.51 -17.32 7.29
N LEU A 258 -15.20 -16.68 6.14
CA LEU A 258 -14.52 -15.38 6.10
C LEU A 258 -15.34 -14.30 6.81
N VAL A 259 -16.64 -14.22 6.53
CA VAL A 259 -17.53 -13.24 7.19
C VAL A 259 -17.58 -13.47 8.71
N ALA A 260 -17.65 -14.73 9.13
CA ALA A 260 -17.62 -15.09 10.54
C ALA A 260 -16.27 -14.72 11.19
N HIS A 261 -15.16 -14.97 10.50
CA HIS A 261 -13.82 -14.65 10.99
C HIS A 261 -13.58 -13.12 11.03
N LEU A 262 -14.01 -12.38 10.03
CA LEU A 262 -13.95 -10.90 10.04
C LEU A 262 -14.73 -10.31 11.22
N TRP A 263 -15.84 -10.95 11.64
CA TRP A 263 -16.55 -10.58 12.86
C TRP A 263 -15.68 -10.77 14.12
N GLU A 264 -14.99 -11.90 14.23
CA GLU A 264 -14.07 -12.17 15.35
C GLU A 264 -12.92 -11.15 15.38
N LEU A 265 -12.30 -10.86 14.23
CA LEU A 265 -11.21 -9.92 14.08
C LEU A 265 -11.61 -8.49 14.44
N GLY A 266 -12.88 -8.13 14.26
CA GLY A 266 -13.41 -6.83 14.67
C GLY A 266 -13.43 -6.62 16.19
N SER A 267 -13.25 -7.67 16.99
CA SER A 267 -13.19 -7.59 18.45
C SER A 267 -11.79 -7.42 19.02
N THR A 268 -10.76 -7.41 18.18
CA THR A 268 -9.36 -7.34 18.58
C THR A 268 -8.59 -6.28 17.79
N TRP A 269 -7.37 -6.07 18.17
CA TRP A 269 -6.40 -5.25 17.46
C TRP A 269 -5.06 -5.99 17.38
N PHE A 270 -4.17 -5.51 16.49
CA PHE A 270 -2.85 -6.06 16.25
C PHE A 270 -1.85 -4.92 16.26
N ASP A 271 -0.61 -5.16 16.65
CA ASP A 271 0.47 -4.20 16.44
C ASP A 271 0.71 -4.05 14.93
N TYR A 272 0.66 -2.81 14.43
CA TYR A 272 0.72 -2.54 13.00
C TYR A 272 2.11 -2.08 12.57
N TYR A 273 2.78 -2.91 11.79
CA TYR A 273 4.10 -2.63 11.22
C TYR A 273 3.98 -2.33 9.72
N TYR A 274 4.40 -1.17 9.28
CA TYR A 274 4.25 -0.76 7.87
C TYR A 274 4.92 -1.71 6.86
N LEU A 275 5.98 -2.41 7.24
CA LEU A 275 6.76 -3.24 6.35
C LEU A 275 6.52 -4.75 6.52
N THR A 276 5.84 -5.19 7.56
CA THR A 276 5.68 -6.63 7.85
C THR A 276 4.24 -7.02 8.15
N GLU A 277 3.61 -6.43 9.17
CA GLU A 277 2.28 -6.75 9.65
C GLU A 277 1.31 -5.60 9.31
N ASN A 278 1.07 -5.42 8.01
CA ASN A 278 0.28 -4.33 7.45
C ASN A 278 -1.06 -4.81 6.85
N CYS A 279 -1.76 -3.92 6.14
CA CYS A 279 -3.04 -4.23 5.51
C CYS A 279 -2.98 -5.47 4.61
N SER A 280 -1.89 -5.67 3.89
CA SER A 280 -1.71 -6.78 2.98
C SER A 280 -1.59 -8.10 3.70
N GLN A 281 -0.71 -8.18 4.69
CA GLN A 281 -0.52 -9.37 5.51
C GLN A 281 -1.82 -9.75 6.24
N GLY A 282 -2.51 -8.77 6.85
CA GLY A 282 -3.77 -9.01 7.54
C GLY A 282 -4.87 -9.57 6.63
N VAL A 283 -5.04 -8.97 5.43
CA VAL A 283 -6.03 -9.44 4.45
C VAL A 283 -5.71 -10.85 3.97
N LEU A 284 -4.46 -11.18 3.66
CA LEU A 284 -4.08 -12.52 3.24
C LEU A 284 -4.24 -13.54 4.36
N ALA A 285 -3.90 -13.18 5.60
CA ALA A 285 -4.08 -14.04 6.77
C ALA A 285 -5.57 -14.38 6.99
N ALA A 286 -6.45 -13.39 6.86
CA ALA A 286 -7.90 -13.60 6.97
C ALA A 286 -8.44 -14.53 5.86
N LEU A 287 -7.96 -14.37 4.62
CA LEU A 287 -8.32 -15.26 3.51
C LEU A 287 -7.83 -16.70 3.74
N GLU A 288 -6.59 -16.90 4.23
CA GLU A 288 -6.08 -18.22 4.56
C GLU A 288 -6.80 -18.89 5.73
N ALA A 289 -7.25 -18.10 6.72
CA ALA A 289 -8.04 -18.62 7.83
C ALA A 289 -9.40 -19.16 7.36
N ALA A 290 -10.01 -18.47 6.40
CA ALA A 290 -11.29 -18.86 5.84
C ALA A 290 -11.20 -19.96 4.77
N ALA A 291 -10.10 -20.03 4.04
CA ALA A 291 -9.85 -20.98 2.97
C ALA A 291 -8.49 -21.68 3.18
N PRO A 292 -8.41 -22.70 4.07
CA PRO A 292 -7.12 -23.34 4.45
C PRO A 292 -6.36 -24.02 3.31
N ARG A 293 -6.98 -24.20 2.15
CA ARG A 293 -6.34 -24.68 0.91
C ARG A 293 -5.39 -23.66 0.29
N LEU A 294 -5.48 -22.39 0.67
CA LEU A 294 -4.66 -21.30 0.14
C LEU A 294 -3.32 -21.23 0.87
N GLU A 295 -2.27 -20.86 0.13
CA GLU A 295 -0.92 -20.62 0.64
C GLU A 295 -0.46 -19.22 0.22
N LEU A 296 -1.13 -18.16 0.71
CA LEU A 296 -0.90 -16.78 0.30
C LEU A 296 0.31 -16.16 1.00
N LEU A 297 0.43 -16.40 2.30
CA LEU A 297 1.52 -15.83 3.12
C LEU A 297 2.87 -16.49 2.87
N ARG A 298 2.88 -17.76 2.39
CA ARG A 298 4.10 -18.50 2.09
C ARG A 298 4.97 -17.85 1.03
N HIS A 299 4.35 -17.14 0.10
CA HIS A 299 5.01 -16.50 -1.04
C HIS A 299 5.49 -15.07 -0.74
N LEU A 300 5.21 -14.58 0.45
CA LEU A 300 5.66 -13.24 0.86
C LEU A 300 7.09 -13.29 1.39
N GLY A 301 7.87 -12.28 1.04
CA GLY A 301 9.19 -12.06 1.62
C GLY A 301 9.13 -11.54 3.07
N PRO A 302 10.29 -11.24 3.66
CA PRO A 302 10.35 -10.66 5.00
C PRO A 302 9.74 -9.26 5.08
N ILE A 303 9.51 -8.64 3.93
CA ILE A 303 8.77 -7.38 3.80
C ILE A 303 7.55 -7.65 2.94
N VAL A 304 6.41 -7.20 3.44
CA VAL A 304 5.12 -7.40 2.81
C VAL A 304 4.63 -6.07 2.26
N LEU A 305 4.47 -6.00 0.95
CA LEU A 305 3.95 -4.81 0.28
C LEU A 305 2.61 -5.11 -0.38
N PRO A 306 1.72 -4.12 -0.51
CA PRO A 306 0.43 -4.32 -1.16
C PRO A 306 0.49 -4.91 -2.58
N ALA A 307 1.52 -4.61 -3.36
CA ALA A 307 1.73 -5.22 -4.67
C ALA A 307 2.09 -6.70 -4.60
N ASP A 308 2.83 -7.12 -3.57
CA ASP A 308 3.19 -8.53 -3.38
C ASP A 308 1.97 -9.36 -2.97
N THR A 309 1.01 -8.76 -2.28
CA THR A 309 -0.30 -9.36 -1.99
C THR A 309 -1.00 -9.81 -3.27
N VAL A 310 -1.03 -8.93 -4.27
CA VAL A 310 -1.67 -9.25 -5.55
C VAL A 310 -0.95 -10.39 -6.25
N LYS A 311 0.40 -10.41 -6.24
CA LYS A 311 1.19 -11.51 -6.82
C LYS A 311 0.88 -12.84 -6.14
N ALA A 312 0.79 -12.86 -4.81
CA ALA A 312 0.47 -14.07 -4.03
C ALA A 312 -0.89 -14.68 -4.43
N LEU A 313 -1.88 -13.87 -4.83
CA LEU A 313 -3.14 -14.41 -5.37
C LEU A 313 -2.92 -15.26 -6.62
N PHE A 314 -2.06 -14.80 -7.55
CA PHE A 314 -1.79 -15.50 -8.81
C PHE A 314 -0.90 -16.73 -8.64
N GLU A 315 -0.16 -16.83 -7.54
CA GLU A 315 0.61 -18.00 -7.16
C GLU A 315 -0.27 -19.13 -6.58
N ASN A 316 -1.57 -18.86 -6.37
CA ASN A 316 -2.58 -19.84 -6.01
C ASN A 316 -3.50 -20.13 -7.23
N PRO A 317 -3.23 -21.18 -8.01
CA PRO A 317 -3.94 -21.45 -9.26
C PRO A 317 -5.46 -21.55 -9.08
N GLY A 318 -6.20 -20.83 -9.91
CA GLY A 318 -7.67 -20.83 -9.89
C GLY A 318 -8.29 -19.96 -8.80
N LEU A 319 -7.50 -19.23 -8.00
CA LEU A 319 -8.03 -18.30 -7.01
C LEU A 319 -8.57 -17.02 -7.64
N VAL A 320 -7.86 -16.45 -8.62
CA VAL A 320 -8.30 -15.24 -9.31
C VAL A 320 -9.19 -15.60 -10.49
N GLY A 321 -10.42 -15.12 -10.48
CA GLY A 321 -11.35 -15.20 -11.59
C GLY A 321 -11.19 -14.04 -12.56
N ALA A 322 -12.07 -13.04 -12.48
CA ALA A 322 -12.00 -11.84 -13.30
C ALA A 322 -11.13 -10.76 -12.64
N VAL A 323 -10.52 -9.92 -13.47
CA VAL A 323 -9.78 -8.72 -13.04
C VAL A 323 -10.46 -7.50 -13.65
N HIS A 324 -10.82 -6.54 -12.80
CA HIS A 324 -11.47 -5.31 -13.21
C HIS A 324 -10.57 -4.12 -12.91
N PHE A 325 -10.60 -3.14 -13.79
CA PHE A 325 -9.89 -1.88 -13.63
C PHE A 325 -10.91 -0.76 -13.44
N ARG A 326 -10.74 0.00 -12.37
CA ARG A 326 -11.50 1.22 -12.10
C ARG A 326 -10.56 2.40 -12.16
N PRO A 327 -10.64 3.23 -13.22
CA PRO A 327 -9.81 4.42 -13.33
C PRO A 327 -10.21 5.45 -12.28
N SER A 328 -9.21 6.13 -11.74
CA SER A 328 -9.38 7.31 -10.90
C SER A 328 -9.96 8.48 -11.70
N ILE A 329 -10.50 9.47 -11.01
CA ILE A 329 -10.99 10.69 -11.65
C ILE A 329 -9.89 11.40 -12.45
N ARG A 330 -8.64 11.37 -11.98
CA ARG A 330 -7.49 11.89 -12.72
C ARG A 330 -7.27 11.14 -14.04
N THR A 331 -7.28 9.80 -13.99
CA THR A 331 -7.08 8.96 -15.18
C THR A 331 -8.23 9.16 -16.19
N GLN A 332 -9.47 9.27 -15.70
CA GLN A 332 -10.64 9.58 -16.53
C GLN A 332 -10.50 10.93 -17.22
N PHE A 333 -10.20 11.98 -16.43
CA PHE A 333 -9.98 13.32 -16.96
C PHE A 333 -8.88 13.36 -18.02
N LEU A 334 -7.70 12.81 -17.72
CA LEU A 334 -6.56 12.82 -18.65
C LEU A 334 -6.86 12.06 -19.95
N THR A 335 -7.62 10.95 -19.85
CA THR A 335 -8.05 10.19 -21.03
C THR A 335 -8.99 11.03 -21.90
N ARG A 336 -9.98 11.68 -21.31
CA ARG A 336 -10.94 12.54 -22.02
C ARG A 336 -10.25 13.78 -22.63
N ALA A 337 -9.44 14.48 -21.83
CA ALA A 337 -8.70 15.66 -22.28
C ALA A 337 -7.67 15.33 -23.38
N GLY A 338 -7.09 14.12 -23.34
CA GLY A 338 -6.18 13.63 -24.38
C GLY A 338 -6.86 13.39 -25.74
N ALA A 339 -8.15 13.09 -25.74
CA ALA A 339 -8.95 12.87 -26.96
C ALA A 339 -9.47 14.17 -27.61
N LEU A 340 -9.37 15.31 -26.91
CA LEU A 340 -9.83 16.61 -27.44
C LEU A 340 -8.88 17.15 -28.52
N SER A 341 -9.45 17.88 -29.49
CA SER A 341 -8.67 18.68 -30.45
C SER A 341 -7.93 19.85 -29.77
N ALA A 342 -7.09 20.55 -30.49
CA ALA A 342 -6.41 21.74 -29.96
C ALA A 342 -7.41 22.82 -29.57
N GLU A 343 -8.41 23.07 -30.41
CA GLU A 343 -9.47 24.06 -30.21
C GLU A 343 -10.35 23.71 -29.01
N GLU A 344 -10.72 22.43 -28.86
CA GLU A 344 -11.48 21.94 -27.71
C GLU A 344 -10.67 22.09 -26.40
N ARG A 345 -9.35 21.82 -26.43
CA ARG A 345 -8.48 22.02 -25.26
C ARG A 345 -8.33 23.50 -24.88
N ASP A 346 -8.29 24.41 -25.85
CA ASP A 346 -8.26 25.86 -25.59
C ASP A 346 -9.59 26.34 -25.00
N ALA A 347 -10.70 25.80 -25.49
CA ALA A 347 -12.02 26.05 -24.91
C ALA A 347 -12.14 25.49 -23.48
N LEU A 348 -11.62 24.28 -23.22
CA LEU A 348 -11.57 23.69 -21.88
C LEU A 348 -10.83 24.59 -20.90
N ASP A 349 -9.63 25.08 -21.27
CA ASP A 349 -8.82 25.98 -20.44
C ASP A 349 -9.57 27.28 -20.07
N THR A 350 -10.34 27.79 -21.04
CA THR A 350 -11.17 28.97 -20.83
C THR A 350 -12.33 28.67 -19.90
N LEU A 351 -13.02 27.55 -20.08
CA LEU A 351 -14.22 27.17 -19.31
C LEU A 351 -13.93 26.92 -17.84
N VAL A 352 -12.77 26.35 -17.49
CA VAL A 352 -12.40 26.07 -16.09
C VAL A 352 -12.17 27.34 -15.28
N SER A 353 -11.84 28.45 -15.93
CA SER A 353 -11.68 29.76 -15.29
C SER A 353 -12.87 30.70 -15.48
N ALA A 354 -13.57 30.59 -16.62
CA ALA A 354 -14.70 31.44 -17.01
C ALA A 354 -15.81 30.58 -17.65
N PRO A 355 -16.65 29.89 -16.85
CA PRO A 355 -17.58 28.87 -17.30
C PRO A 355 -18.66 29.36 -18.25
N ASP A 356 -18.93 30.66 -18.29
CA ASP A 356 -19.97 31.27 -19.13
C ASP A 356 -19.46 31.71 -20.52
N THR A 357 -18.14 31.57 -20.79
CA THR A 357 -17.54 31.99 -22.05
C THR A 357 -18.12 31.17 -23.21
N PRO A 358 -18.57 31.81 -24.32
CA PRO A 358 -19.07 31.13 -25.49
C PRO A 358 -17.99 30.25 -26.13
N MET A 359 -18.34 29.04 -26.53
CA MET A 359 -17.44 28.12 -27.26
C MET A 359 -17.61 28.36 -28.77
N SER A 360 -17.26 29.57 -29.23
CA SER A 360 -17.40 29.95 -30.61
C SER A 360 -16.52 29.10 -31.52
N GLY A 361 -17.08 28.58 -32.61
CA GLY A 361 -16.35 27.72 -33.56
C GLY A 361 -16.44 26.22 -33.28
N LEU A 362 -16.96 25.81 -32.12
CA LEU A 362 -17.19 24.39 -31.80
C LEU A 362 -18.65 24.02 -32.12
N GLY A 363 -18.86 22.92 -32.83
CA GLY A 363 -20.18 22.33 -33.07
C GLY A 363 -20.73 21.65 -31.79
N PRO A 364 -22.01 21.26 -31.77
CA PRO A 364 -22.61 20.64 -30.61
C PRO A 364 -21.87 19.40 -30.06
N PRO A 365 -21.34 18.47 -30.90
CA PRO A 365 -20.54 17.35 -30.41
C PRO A 365 -19.24 17.78 -29.72
N GLU A 366 -18.51 18.76 -30.29
CA GLU A 366 -17.28 19.30 -29.72
C GLU A 366 -17.56 20.03 -28.41
N GLN A 367 -18.65 20.81 -28.36
CA GLN A 367 -19.08 21.48 -27.12
C GLN A 367 -19.41 20.46 -26.01
N ALA A 368 -20.11 19.37 -26.37
CA ALA A 368 -20.43 18.30 -25.42
C ALA A 368 -19.16 17.67 -24.84
N ARG A 369 -18.20 17.24 -25.68
CA ARG A 369 -16.93 16.65 -25.24
C ARG A 369 -16.11 17.59 -24.37
N THR A 370 -16.05 18.88 -24.74
CA THR A 370 -15.33 19.90 -23.98
C THR A 370 -15.95 20.12 -22.60
N LEU A 371 -17.28 20.21 -22.50
CA LEU A 371 -17.99 20.36 -21.24
C LEU A 371 -17.88 19.10 -20.35
N ASP A 372 -17.95 17.90 -20.95
CA ASP A 372 -17.72 16.66 -20.22
C ASP A 372 -16.29 16.63 -19.62
N ALA A 373 -15.28 17.07 -20.40
CA ALA A 373 -13.91 17.19 -19.90
C ALA A 373 -13.75 18.27 -18.81
N ALA A 374 -14.50 19.39 -18.93
CA ALA A 374 -14.49 20.43 -17.92
C ALA A 374 -15.10 19.96 -16.59
N LEU A 375 -16.15 19.15 -16.63
CA LEU A 375 -16.75 18.53 -15.45
C LEU A 375 -15.78 17.55 -14.78
N ASP A 376 -15.14 16.69 -15.55
CA ASP A 376 -14.13 15.76 -15.05
C ASP A 376 -12.93 16.52 -14.43
N TRP A 377 -12.52 17.66 -15.04
CA TRP A 377 -11.46 18.50 -14.49
C TRP A 377 -11.82 19.10 -13.12
N VAL A 378 -13.05 19.61 -12.98
CA VAL A 378 -13.51 20.15 -11.69
C VAL A 378 -13.53 19.07 -10.63
N ASP A 379 -13.99 17.86 -10.96
CA ASP A 379 -13.97 16.73 -10.03
C ASP A 379 -12.55 16.32 -9.65
N PHE A 380 -11.60 16.37 -10.58
CA PHE A 380 -10.19 16.08 -10.31
C PHE A 380 -9.50 17.21 -9.51
N ALA A 381 -9.56 18.43 -10.02
CA ALA A 381 -8.79 19.55 -9.46
C ALA A 381 -9.33 20.01 -8.08
N HIS A 382 -10.63 19.84 -7.85
CA HIS A 382 -11.33 20.31 -6.65
C HIS A 382 -11.95 19.17 -5.83
N ALA A 383 -11.46 17.93 -5.99
CA ALA A 383 -12.01 16.75 -5.32
C ALA A 383 -12.21 16.95 -3.82
N LYS A 384 -11.24 17.59 -3.13
CA LYS A 384 -11.30 17.87 -1.70
C LYS A 384 -12.39 18.86 -1.34
N GLU A 385 -12.51 19.93 -2.11
CA GLU A 385 -13.50 20.99 -1.88
C GLU A 385 -14.93 20.49 -2.11
N LEU A 386 -15.10 19.59 -3.11
CA LEU A 386 -16.39 18.98 -3.43
C LEU A 386 -16.84 17.90 -2.44
N LEU A 387 -15.95 17.42 -1.56
CA LEU A 387 -16.32 16.50 -0.47
C LEU A 387 -16.98 17.23 0.71
N ASP A 388 -16.70 18.51 0.89
CA ASP A 388 -17.33 19.31 1.93
C ASP A 388 -18.81 19.52 1.57
N ALA A 389 -19.70 19.32 2.54
CA ALA A 389 -21.16 19.48 2.35
C ALA A 389 -21.61 20.95 2.21
N LYS A 390 -20.68 21.88 1.99
CA LYS A 390 -20.93 23.31 1.87
C LYS A 390 -21.01 23.73 0.40
N VAL A 391 -21.72 24.79 0.13
CA VAL A 391 -21.66 25.48 -1.16
C VAL A 391 -20.30 26.12 -1.29
N THR A 392 -19.49 25.65 -2.22
CA THR A 392 -18.13 26.09 -2.47
C THR A 392 -18.01 26.66 -3.88
N PRO A 393 -17.00 27.49 -4.17
CA PRO A 393 -16.75 27.98 -5.53
C PRO A 393 -16.63 26.84 -6.57
N ALA A 394 -16.03 25.71 -6.19
CA ALA A 394 -15.94 24.52 -7.06
C ALA A 394 -17.31 23.88 -7.32
N ALA A 395 -18.18 23.81 -6.31
CA ALA A 395 -19.53 23.30 -6.46
C ALA A 395 -20.38 24.22 -7.37
N GLU A 396 -20.23 25.54 -7.23
CA GLU A 396 -20.90 26.51 -8.11
C GLU A 396 -20.39 26.44 -9.55
N LEU A 397 -19.06 26.28 -9.74
CA LEU A 397 -18.46 26.07 -11.05
C LEU A 397 -19.01 24.80 -11.70
N LYS A 398 -19.03 23.69 -10.97
CA LYS A 398 -19.57 22.42 -11.43
C LYS A 398 -21.05 22.55 -11.84
N GLN A 399 -21.85 23.22 -11.01
CA GLN A 399 -23.26 23.43 -11.28
C GLN A 399 -23.46 24.21 -12.60
N ARG A 400 -22.74 25.29 -12.82
CA ARG A 400 -22.82 26.08 -14.05
C ARG A 400 -22.41 25.26 -15.30
N LEU A 401 -21.35 24.48 -15.19
CA LEU A 401 -20.93 23.58 -16.27
C LEU A 401 -21.97 22.50 -16.56
N MET A 402 -22.62 21.92 -15.53
CA MET A 402 -23.71 20.96 -15.71
C MET A 402 -24.93 21.60 -16.41
N GLU A 403 -25.31 22.80 -16.02
CA GLU A 403 -26.41 23.55 -16.67
C GLU A 403 -26.11 23.80 -18.15
N ARG A 404 -24.90 24.24 -18.46
CA ARG A 404 -24.47 24.40 -19.86
C ARG A 404 -24.44 23.08 -20.62
N ARG A 405 -23.91 22.02 -19.99
CA ARG A 405 -23.86 20.68 -20.59
C ARG A 405 -25.27 20.18 -20.94
N SER A 406 -26.24 20.40 -20.03
CA SER A 406 -27.64 20.00 -20.24
C SER A 406 -28.32 20.74 -21.39
N SER A 407 -27.84 21.92 -21.73
CA SER A 407 -28.37 22.73 -22.85
C SER A 407 -27.86 22.26 -24.22
N VAL A 408 -26.82 21.42 -24.29
CA VAL A 408 -26.30 20.87 -25.54
C VAL A 408 -27.04 19.57 -25.88
N PRO A 409 -27.82 19.51 -26.98
CA PRO A 409 -28.70 18.38 -27.30
C PRO A 409 -27.91 17.22 -27.96
N VAL A 410 -26.79 16.81 -27.34
CA VAL A 410 -25.94 15.73 -27.81
C VAL A 410 -25.66 14.80 -26.62
N GLN A 411 -25.85 13.49 -26.81
CA GLN A 411 -25.51 12.50 -25.82
C GLN A 411 -23.98 12.41 -25.68
N SER A 412 -23.49 12.31 -24.45
CA SER A 412 -22.08 12.04 -24.20
C SER A 412 -21.70 10.63 -24.63
N ASP A 413 -20.55 10.50 -25.25
CA ASP A 413 -19.96 9.19 -25.49
C ASP A 413 -19.53 8.55 -24.16
N GLU A 414 -19.72 7.23 -24.05
CA GLU A 414 -19.22 6.48 -22.89
C GLU A 414 -17.70 6.57 -22.84
N LEU A 415 -17.17 7.04 -21.72
CA LEU A 415 -15.72 7.07 -21.50
C LEU A 415 -15.20 5.66 -21.25
N VAL A 416 -14.51 5.10 -22.22
CA VAL A 416 -13.82 3.82 -22.08
C VAL A 416 -12.37 4.07 -21.75
N VAL A 417 -11.97 3.78 -20.51
CA VAL A 417 -10.57 3.81 -20.08
C VAL A 417 -10.05 2.39 -20.04
N SER A 418 -9.21 2.04 -21.01
CA SER A 418 -8.56 0.74 -21.03
C SER A 418 -7.29 0.78 -20.18
N PRO A 419 -7.10 -0.17 -19.25
CA PRO A 419 -5.87 -0.24 -18.51
C PRO A 419 -4.70 -0.56 -19.43
N VAL A 420 -3.56 0.09 -19.20
CA VAL A 420 -2.32 -0.28 -19.88
C VAL A 420 -1.89 -1.66 -19.37
N PRO A 421 -1.73 -2.67 -20.25
CA PRO A 421 -1.43 -4.04 -19.80
C PRO A 421 -0.20 -4.14 -18.86
N SER A 422 0.82 -3.32 -19.09
CA SER A 422 2.02 -3.31 -18.24
C SER A 422 1.82 -2.65 -16.88
N GLN A 423 0.70 -1.97 -16.62
CA GLN A 423 0.40 -1.35 -15.33
C GLN A 423 -0.30 -2.30 -14.34
N GLN A 424 -0.61 -3.53 -14.77
CA GLN A 424 -1.23 -4.52 -13.90
C GLN A 424 -0.29 -4.89 -12.74
N PRO A 425 -0.69 -4.72 -11.47
CA PRO A 425 0.18 -4.90 -10.30
C PRO A 425 0.83 -6.27 -10.19
N GLN A 426 0.13 -7.33 -10.61
CA GLN A 426 0.66 -8.70 -10.60
C GLN A 426 1.85 -8.93 -11.55
N LEU A 427 2.06 -8.06 -12.53
CA LEU A 427 3.19 -8.13 -13.46
C LEU A 427 4.46 -7.46 -12.91
N GLY A 428 4.38 -6.83 -11.74
CA GLY A 428 5.50 -6.17 -11.10
C GLY A 428 6.63 -7.14 -10.76
N HIS A 429 7.88 -6.66 -10.84
CA HIS A 429 9.03 -7.41 -10.34
C HIS A 429 8.98 -7.59 -8.82
N GLY A 430 9.81 -8.47 -8.25
CA GLY A 430 9.96 -8.59 -6.80
C GLY A 430 10.48 -7.30 -6.16
N SER A 431 10.04 -6.99 -4.96
CA SER A 431 10.37 -5.75 -4.26
C SER A 431 11.81 -5.74 -3.74
N LEU A 432 12.32 -6.90 -3.31
CA LEU A 432 13.70 -7.10 -2.89
C LEU A 432 14.61 -7.14 -4.12
N ARG A 433 15.67 -6.31 -4.13
CA ARG A 433 16.70 -6.34 -5.18
C ARG A 433 18.07 -6.61 -4.58
N MET A 434 18.79 -7.54 -5.17
CA MET A 434 20.20 -7.80 -4.90
C MET A 434 20.98 -7.69 -6.20
N GLY A 435 22.16 -7.09 -6.15
CA GLY A 435 23.01 -6.90 -7.33
C GLY A 435 24.49 -6.97 -7.04
N ALA A 436 25.26 -7.25 -8.08
CA ALA A 436 26.71 -7.20 -8.03
C ALA A 436 27.25 -6.59 -9.33
N ALA A 437 28.32 -5.83 -9.23
CA ALA A 437 28.98 -5.24 -10.37
C ALA A 437 30.50 -5.21 -10.18
N GLY A 438 31.19 -5.22 -11.32
CA GLY A 438 32.61 -4.95 -11.40
C GLY A 438 32.89 -3.73 -12.27
N GLY A 439 34.01 -3.06 -12.04
CA GLY A 439 34.39 -1.91 -12.83
C GLY A 439 35.69 -1.29 -12.38
N ALA A 440 35.85 -0.02 -12.69
CA ALA A 440 37.05 0.71 -12.33
C ALA A 440 36.74 2.18 -11.98
N SER A 441 37.54 2.70 -11.08
CA SER A 441 37.56 4.11 -10.71
C SER A 441 38.92 4.71 -11.07
N SER A 442 38.91 5.97 -11.49
CA SER A 442 40.15 6.73 -11.75
C SER A 442 41.03 6.88 -10.50
N ARG A 443 40.45 6.73 -9.32
CA ARG A 443 41.14 6.91 -8.03
C ARG A 443 41.59 5.57 -7.42
N SER A 444 40.71 4.61 -7.28
CA SER A 444 40.99 3.32 -6.62
C SER A 444 41.34 2.19 -7.57
N GLY A 445 41.22 2.39 -8.90
CA GLY A 445 41.45 1.36 -9.90
C GLY A 445 40.31 0.36 -9.97
N PRO A 446 40.59 -0.95 -10.10
CA PRO A 446 39.56 -2.00 -10.12
C PRO A 446 38.72 -1.98 -8.85
N LEU A 447 37.42 -2.24 -8.99
CA LEU A 447 36.50 -2.29 -7.86
C LEU A 447 35.36 -3.27 -8.13
N ALA A 448 34.76 -3.77 -7.06
CA ALA A 448 33.50 -4.49 -7.09
C ALA A 448 32.50 -3.78 -6.17
N VAL A 449 31.23 -3.81 -6.55
CA VAL A 449 30.14 -3.30 -5.69
C VAL A 449 29.05 -4.37 -5.54
N TYR A 450 28.42 -4.34 -4.37
CA TYR A 450 27.25 -5.15 -4.05
C TYR A 450 26.13 -4.21 -3.67
N ASP A 451 25.02 -4.31 -4.41
CA ASP A 451 23.82 -3.52 -4.20
C ASP A 451 22.75 -4.36 -3.53
N PHE A 452 22.09 -3.75 -2.58
CA PHE A 452 20.94 -4.32 -1.90
C PHE A 452 19.84 -3.25 -1.79
N ARG A 453 18.59 -3.63 -1.97
CA ARG A 453 17.42 -2.81 -1.68
C ARG A 453 16.34 -3.70 -1.13
N LEU A 454 15.82 -3.35 0.03
CA LEU A 454 14.84 -4.16 0.73
C LEU A 454 13.42 -4.04 0.10
N ALA A 455 13.04 -2.83 -0.32
CA ALA A 455 11.81 -2.51 -1.02
C ALA A 455 12.02 -1.19 -1.77
N LEU A 456 11.37 -0.90 -2.78
CA LEU A 456 10.26 -1.26 -3.62
C LEU A 456 10.71 -1.24 -5.09
N HIS A 457 10.89 -0.01 -5.66
CA HIS A 457 11.11 0.25 -7.08
C HIS A 457 11.94 1.51 -7.30
N ASP A 458 12.87 1.51 -8.27
CA ASP A 458 13.54 2.70 -8.76
C ASP A 458 13.13 3.03 -10.21
N LEU A 459 13.37 4.28 -10.63
CA LEU A 459 12.98 4.79 -11.96
C LEU A 459 13.57 4.03 -13.13
N ALA A 460 14.64 3.28 -12.92
CA ALA A 460 15.31 2.49 -13.96
C ALA A 460 14.98 0.99 -13.89
N ASP A 461 14.22 0.53 -12.90
CA ASP A 461 13.76 -0.87 -12.79
C ASP A 461 12.74 -1.24 -13.87
N PRO A 462 12.42 -2.53 -14.06
CA PRO A 462 11.35 -2.96 -14.96
C PRO A 462 10.05 -2.23 -14.64
N PRO A 463 9.41 -1.57 -15.62
CA PRO A 463 8.29 -0.67 -15.34
C PRO A 463 6.95 -1.37 -15.09
N ALA A 464 6.89 -2.68 -15.35
CA ALA A 464 5.63 -3.41 -15.20
C ALA A 464 5.16 -3.41 -13.75
N GLY A 465 3.87 -3.17 -13.54
CA GLY A 465 3.20 -3.23 -12.24
C GLY A 465 3.54 -2.12 -11.25
N TYR A 466 4.39 -1.18 -11.63
CA TYR A 466 4.80 -0.04 -10.79
C TYR A 466 4.53 1.32 -11.46
N PRO A 467 4.41 2.41 -10.68
CA PRO A 467 4.25 3.74 -11.26
C PRO A 467 5.48 4.11 -12.09
N ALA A 468 5.27 4.43 -13.35
CA ALA A 468 6.36 4.67 -14.29
C ALA A 468 7.25 5.87 -13.94
N LEU A 469 6.70 6.86 -13.24
CA LEU A 469 7.36 8.14 -12.90
C LEU A 469 7.63 8.27 -11.40
N ALA A 470 7.71 7.16 -10.69
CA ALA A 470 7.95 7.15 -9.25
C ALA A 470 9.10 6.23 -8.88
N GLN A 471 9.90 6.66 -7.92
CA GLN A 471 10.88 5.84 -7.21
C GLN A 471 10.52 5.86 -5.74
N ILE A 472 10.52 4.69 -5.13
CA ILE A 472 10.46 4.54 -3.69
C ILE A 472 11.38 3.39 -3.32
N GLU A 473 12.50 3.69 -2.70
CA GLU A 473 13.43 2.69 -2.21
C GLU A 473 13.52 2.76 -0.69
N PHE A 474 13.37 1.61 -0.04
CA PHE A 474 13.62 1.45 1.39
C PHE A 474 14.86 0.62 1.63
N LEU A 475 15.69 1.11 2.53
CA LEU A 475 16.96 0.52 2.92
C LEU A 475 17.82 0.14 1.69
N PRO A 476 17.97 1.01 0.67
CA PRO A 476 18.96 0.77 -0.37
C PRO A 476 20.35 0.91 0.24
N ALA A 477 21.19 -0.10 0.02
CA ALA A 477 22.56 -0.13 0.49
C ALA A 477 23.51 -0.55 -0.64
N ARG A 478 24.73 0.01 -0.63
CA ARG A 478 25.82 -0.35 -1.53
C ARG A 478 27.08 -0.54 -0.72
N VAL A 479 27.73 -1.67 -0.92
CA VAL A 479 29.04 -1.98 -0.36
C VAL A 479 30.04 -2.03 -1.51
N ARG A 480 31.21 -1.40 -1.33
CA ARG A 480 32.29 -1.29 -2.31
C ARG A 480 33.52 -2.04 -1.80
N TYR A 481 34.08 -2.89 -2.62
CA TYR A 481 35.36 -3.55 -2.39
C TYR A 481 36.40 -3.03 -3.37
N GLU A 482 37.56 -2.61 -2.86
CA GLU A 482 38.71 -2.11 -3.61
C GLU A 482 39.90 -3.09 -3.51
N PRO A 483 40.09 -3.98 -4.49
CA PRO A 483 41.12 -5.02 -4.43
C PRO A 483 42.54 -4.51 -4.25
N ARG A 484 42.86 -3.32 -4.79
CA ARG A 484 44.21 -2.75 -4.65
C ARG A 484 44.55 -2.36 -3.21
N HIS A 485 43.57 -2.04 -2.41
CA HIS A 485 43.74 -1.60 -1.03
C HIS A 485 43.28 -2.68 -0.04
N ASP A 486 42.76 -3.80 -0.52
CA ASP A 486 42.08 -4.84 0.26
C ASP A 486 41.07 -4.23 1.26
N ALA A 487 40.27 -3.30 0.78
CA ALA A 487 39.40 -2.49 1.60
C ALA A 487 37.93 -2.67 1.21
N LEU A 488 37.10 -2.90 2.21
CA LEU A 488 35.64 -2.97 2.09
C LEU A 488 35.03 -1.74 2.74
N HIS A 489 34.21 -1.00 1.99
CA HIS A 489 33.59 0.22 2.45
C HIS A 489 32.08 0.15 2.29
N LEU A 490 31.33 0.62 3.29
CA LEU A 490 29.94 0.96 3.11
C LEU A 490 29.89 2.25 2.27
N GLU A 491 29.45 2.16 1.03
CA GLU A 491 29.39 3.30 0.13
C GLU A 491 28.12 4.12 0.35
N ARG A 492 26.99 3.43 0.56
CA ARG A 492 25.67 4.04 0.71
C ARG A 492 24.80 3.14 1.59
N ALA A 493 24.02 3.76 2.47
CA ALA A 493 22.94 3.10 3.22
C ALA A 493 21.88 4.14 3.53
N LEU A 494 20.81 4.17 2.75
CA LEU A 494 19.71 5.09 3.00
C LEU A 494 18.58 4.36 3.74
N ILE A 495 17.86 5.09 4.56
CA ILE A 495 16.61 4.63 5.17
C ILE A 495 15.51 4.67 4.11
N VAL A 496 15.48 5.76 3.36
CA VAL A 496 14.49 6.01 2.31
C VAL A 496 15.09 6.86 1.19
N ASP A 497 14.70 6.57 -0.05
CA ASP A 497 14.98 7.37 -1.24
C ASP A 497 13.72 7.42 -2.10
N VAL A 498 13.09 8.58 -2.17
CA VAL A 498 11.85 8.82 -2.92
C VAL A 498 12.11 9.84 -4.00
N PHE A 499 11.62 9.56 -5.21
CA PHE A 499 11.64 10.49 -6.31
C PHE A 499 10.31 10.41 -7.08
N SER A 500 9.53 11.47 -7.04
CA SER A 500 8.26 11.64 -7.73
C SER A 500 8.45 12.56 -8.92
N LEU A 501 8.47 12.00 -10.11
CA LEU A 501 8.45 12.72 -11.38
C LEU A 501 7.00 12.95 -11.78
N SER A 502 6.47 14.14 -11.55
CA SER A 502 5.12 14.51 -12.00
C SER A 502 5.20 15.24 -13.33
N ASP A 503 4.45 14.77 -14.35
CA ASP A 503 4.37 15.48 -15.63
C ASP A 503 3.65 16.83 -15.42
N PHE A 504 4.37 17.93 -15.55
CA PHE A 504 3.82 19.27 -15.43
C PHE A 504 3.04 19.62 -16.69
N GLY A 505 1.78 19.25 -16.71
CA GLY A 505 0.86 19.44 -17.84
C GLY A 505 0.07 20.74 -17.75
N ARG A 506 -0.70 21.00 -18.80
CA ARG A 506 -1.58 22.17 -18.88
C ARG A 506 -2.66 22.17 -17.80
N PHE A 507 -3.21 20.99 -17.51
CA PHE A 507 -4.32 20.79 -16.58
C PHE A 507 -3.95 20.05 -15.30
N ASP A 508 -2.75 19.47 -15.24
CA ASP A 508 -2.20 18.77 -14.09
C ASP A 508 -0.82 19.38 -13.76
N GLN A 509 -0.80 20.25 -12.76
CA GLN A 509 0.36 21.09 -12.43
C GLN A 509 1.03 20.63 -11.12
N HIS A 510 1.21 19.32 -10.95
CA HIS A 510 1.91 18.79 -9.80
C HIS A 510 3.43 18.97 -9.94
N ALA A 511 4.06 19.47 -8.88
CA ALA A 511 5.51 19.61 -8.82
C ALA A 511 6.20 18.24 -8.74
N THR A 512 7.35 18.15 -9.40
CA THR A 512 8.32 17.06 -9.20
C THR A 512 9.09 17.31 -7.92
N TRP A 513 9.32 16.25 -7.13
CA TRP A 513 10.08 16.37 -5.88
C TRP A 513 10.86 15.10 -5.58
N ARG A 514 11.93 15.23 -4.79
CA ARG A 514 12.68 14.09 -4.25
C ARG A 514 13.06 14.30 -2.79
N ALA A 515 13.22 13.20 -2.06
CA ALA A 515 13.70 13.20 -0.68
C ALA A 515 14.50 11.94 -0.40
N ALA A 516 15.63 12.08 0.29
CA ALA A 516 16.42 10.93 0.74
C ALA A 516 16.99 11.20 2.14
N LEU A 517 17.10 10.14 2.94
CA LEU A 517 17.62 10.19 4.29
C LEU A 517 18.47 8.95 4.58
N GLY A 518 19.66 9.12 5.17
CA GLY A 518 20.53 8.02 5.55
C GLY A 518 21.99 8.38 5.57
N ALA A 519 22.86 7.51 5.04
CA ALA A 519 24.28 7.75 4.89
C ALA A 519 24.74 7.54 3.44
N ASP A 520 25.61 8.40 2.96
CA ASP A 520 26.21 8.32 1.61
C ASP A 520 27.65 8.81 1.63
N THR A 521 28.48 8.24 0.76
CA THR A 521 29.89 8.61 0.69
C THR A 521 30.10 9.90 -0.08
N VAL A 522 30.66 10.89 0.58
CA VAL A 522 31.11 12.13 -0.05
C VAL A 522 32.43 11.87 -0.79
N ARG A 523 32.52 12.38 -2.02
CA ARG A 523 33.70 12.22 -2.89
C ARG A 523 34.04 13.53 -3.58
N ASP A 524 34.57 14.46 -2.80
CA ASP A 524 35.09 15.74 -3.27
C ASP A 524 36.39 16.11 -2.55
N ALA A 525 36.96 17.27 -2.88
CA ALA A 525 38.22 17.71 -2.30
C ALA A 525 38.13 18.00 -0.79
N GLY A 526 36.94 18.28 -0.27
CA GLY A 526 36.71 18.51 1.16
C GLY A 526 36.61 17.23 1.98
N CYS A 527 36.21 16.13 1.33
CA CYS A 527 36.20 14.79 1.94
C CYS A 527 36.29 13.69 0.87
N PRO A 528 37.49 13.16 0.64
CA PRO A 528 37.73 12.25 -0.49
C PRO A 528 37.19 10.80 -0.27
N GLY A 529 36.25 10.56 0.56
CA GLY A 529 35.69 9.22 0.79
C GLY A 529 35.08 9.02 2.17
N CYS A 530 34.66 10.09 2.86
CA CYS A 530 33.95 9.94 4.13
C CYS A 530 32.49 9.52 3.95
N LEU A 531 32.06 8.56 4.75
CA LEU A 531 30.66 8.22 4.89
C LEU A 531 29.99 9.29 5.76
N ALA A 532 29.07 10.05 5.19
CA ALA A 532 28.35 11.13 5.86
C ALA A 532 26.88 10.75 6.05
N GLY A 533 26.31 11.10 7.19
CA GLY A 533 24.86 11.18 7.33
C GLY A 533 24.31 12.25 6.40
N VAL A 534 23.29 11.94 5.61
CA VAL A 534 22.73 12.85 4.61
C VAL A 534 21.22 12.96 4.73
N ALA A 535 20.73 14.19 4.55
CA ALA A 535 19.32 14.49 4.31
C ALA A 535 19.24 15.34 3.03
N ARG A 536 18.52 14.84 2.02
CA ARG A 536 18.36 15.47 0.71
C ARG A 536 16.91 15.82 0.45
N LEU A 537 16.66 16.98 -0.09
CA LEU A 537 15.36 17.43 -0.59
C LEU A 537 15.55 18.12 -1.93
N GLY A 538 14.64 17.89 -2.85
CA GLY A 538 14.65 18.57 -4.15
C GLY A 538 13.23 18.86 -4.61
N GLY A 539 13.06 19.97 -5.33
CA GLY A 539 11.79 20.36 -5.91
C GLY A 539 11.97 21.03 -7.27
N GLY A 540 11.04 20.81 -8.18
CA GLY A 540 11.09 21.37 -9.53
C GLY A 540 9.98 20.86 -10.43
N LEU A 541 10.30 20.71 -11.71
CA LEU A 541 9.34 20.36 -12.75
C LEU A 541 9.88 19.21 -13.61
N ALA A 542 8.97 18.39 -14.11
CA ALA A 542 9.26 17.40 -15.14
C ALA A 542 8.27 17.51 -16.30
N ARG A 543 8.71 17.05 -17.46
CA ARG A 543 7.87 16.95 -18.65
C ARG A 543 8.08 15.60 -19.33
N THR A 544 6.97 14.96 -19.67
CA THR A 544 6.97 13.69 -20.39
C THR A 544 6.66 13.89 -21.88
N PHE A 545 7.21 13.01 -22.69
CA PHE A 545 7.04 12.99 -24.12
C PHE A 545 6.82 11.55 -24.58
N GLN A 546 6.15 11.37 -25.71
CA GLN A 546 5.92 10.06 -26.33
C GLN A 546 5.29 9.02 -25.38
N GLY A 547 4.25 9.41 -24.65
CA GLY A 547 3.57 8.51 -23.72
C GLY A 547 4.48 7.99 -22.59
N GLU A 548 5.24 8.88 -21.97
CA GLU A 548 6.20 8.60 -20.88
C GLU A 548 7.47 7.83 -21.31
N ALA A 549 7.69 7.64 -22.60
CA ALA A 549 8.92 7.01 -23.07
C ALA A 549 10.14 7.88 -22.78
N VAL A 550 9.98 9.21 -22.82
CA VAL A 550 11.03 10.20 -22.51
C VAL A 550 10.51 11.14 -21.43
N THR A 551 11.27 11.31 -20.35
CA THR A 551 10.96 12.27 -19.29
C THR A 551 12.18 13.12 -19.01
N ALA A 552 12.05 14.44 -19.18
CA ALA A 552 13.06 15.42 -18.80
C ALA A 552 12.62 16.14 -17.53
N TYR A 553 13.57 16.46 -16.64
CA TYR A 553 13.28 17.20 -15.41
C TYR A 553 14.39 18.17 -15.04
N ALA A 554 14.03 19.18 -14.26
CA ALA A 554 14.93 20.12 -13.64
C ALA A 554 14.48 20.41 -12.19
N LEU A 555 15.42 20.34 -11.26
CA LEU A 555 15.16 20.52 -9.83
C LEU A 555 16.13 21.55 -9.24
N THR A 556 15.75 22.12 -8.11
CA THR A 556 16.66 22.71 -7.13
C THR A 556 16.75 21.77 -5.95
N ASP A 557 17.97 21.34 -5.64
CA ASP A 557 18.27 20.41 -4.55
C ASP A 557 18.93 21.13 -3.39
N ALA A 558 18.62 20.64 -2.19
CA ALA A 558 19.32 20.96 -0.95
C ALA A 558 19.79 19.66 -0.29
N GLU A 559 21.03 19.62 0.15
CA GLU A 559 21.62 18.50 0.89
C GLU A 559 22.27 19.02 2.17
N LEU A 560 21.89 18.44 3.30
CA LEU A 560 22.60 18.55 4.56
C LEU A 560 23.41 17.27 4.76
N ALA A 561 24.72 17.40 4.90
CA ALA A 561 25.64 16.30 5.14
C ALA A 561 26.44 16.51 6.44
N GLY A 562 26.67 15.43 7.19
CA GLY A 562 27.44 15.47 8.42
C GLY A 562 28.33 14.23 8.60
N ALA A 563 29.63 14.45 8.86
CA ALA A 563 30.60 13.40 9.19
C ALA A 563 31.75 14.00 10.01
N PRO A 564 32.43 13.22 10.88
CA PRO A 564 33.57 13.72 11.66
C PRO A 564 34.69 14.34 10.82
N ASP A 565 34.97 13.74 9.64
CA ASP A 565 36.05 14.17 8.74
C ASP A 565 35.59 15.15 7.66
N LEU A 566 34.33 15.60 7.72
CA LEU A 566 33.78 16.54 6.76
C LEU A 566 34.12 17.98 7.13
N HIS A 567 34.90 18.67 6.29
CA HIS A 567 35.16 20.08 6.48
C HIS A 567 33.97 20.92 5.99
N GLY A 568 33.22 21.47 6.92
CA GLY A 568 31.98 22.20 6.71
C GLY A 568 31.97 23.60 7.29
N LEU A 569 30.83 24.05 7.74
CA LEU A 569 30.53 25.34 8.37
C LEU A 569 31.52 25.66 9.49
N ASP A 570 32.36 26.70 9.29
CA ASP A 570 33.32 27.22 10.29
C ASP A 570 34.12 26.14 11.02
N GLY A 571 34.57 25.11 10.30
CA GLY A 571 35.33 23.99 10.88
C GLY A 571 34.45 22.95 11.57
N THR A 572 33.13 23.00 11.42
CA THR A 572 32.20 21.97 11.90
C THR A 572 32.22 20.74 11.00
N PHE A 573 31.69 19.63 11.52
CA PHE A 573 31.50 18.36 10.83
C PHE A 573 30.24 18.32 9.95
N ALA A 574 29.57 19.45 9.72
CA ALA A 574 28.35 19.54 8.90
C ALA A 574 28.49 20.56 7.79
N ARG A 575 27.88 20.26 6.63
CA ARG A 575 27.82 21.19 5.50
C ARG A 575 26.46 21.18 4.83
N LEU A 576 26.11 22.32 4.25
CA LEU A 576 24.95 22.51 3.39
C LEU A 576 25.41 22.60 1.93
N ALA A 577 24.71 21.95 1.02
CA ALA A 577 24.87 22.09 -0.42
C ALA A 577 23.53 22.44 -1.05
N ILE A 578 23.49 23.42 -1.94
CA ILE A 578 22.26 23.83 -2.66
C ILE A 578 22.62 24.06 -4.12
N GLY A 579 21.76 23.60 -5.03
CA GLY A 579 21.95 23.91 -6.45
C GLY A 579 21.04 23.17 -7.40
N PRO A 580 21.10 23.50 -8.69
CA PRO A 580 20.28 22.88 -9.71
C PRO A 580 20.78 21.48 -10.07
N SER A 581 19.82 20.63 -10.41
CA SER A 581 20.05 19.39 -11.15
C SER A 581 19.07 19.26 -12.31
N ALA A 582 19.49 18.56 -13.35
CA ALA A 582 18.65 18.25 -14.49
C ALA A 582 18.94 16.84 -14.98
N GLY A 583 17.92 16.16 -15.44
CA GLY A 583 18.07 14.80 -15.93
C GLY A 583 17.09 14.42 -17.01
N LEU A 584 17.44 13.30 -17.64
CA LEU A 584 16.66 12.69 -18.70
C LEU A 584 16.53 11.19 -18.42
N ARG A 585 15.29 10.70 -18.49
CA ARG A 585 14.96 9.30 -18.45
C ARG A 585 14.40 8.90 -19.80
N VAL A 586 14.93 7.83 -20.39
CA VAL A 586 14.44 7.25 -21.65
C VAL A 586 14.11 5.78 -21.43
N ARG A 587 12.93 5.35 -21.86
CA ARG A 587 12.49 3.96 -21.86
C ARG A 587 12.31 3.46 -23.29
N ALA A 588 12.93 2.33 -23.62
CA ALA A 588 12.71 1.61 -24.86
C ALA A 588 11.81 0.39 -24.58
N GLY A 589 10.49 0.66 -24.51
CA GLY A 589 9.49 -0.33 -24.12
C GLY A 589 9.67 -0.84 -22.69
N ALA A 590 9.38 -2.12 -22.47
CA ALA A 590 9.53 -2.79 -21.18
C ALA A 590 10.95 -3.34 -20.93
N ARG A 591 11.81 -3.34 -21.95
CA ARG A 591 13.08 -4.08 -21.92
C ARG A 591 14.32 -3.25 -21.63
N ALA A 592 14.27 -1.97 -21.82
CA ALA A 592 15.44 -1.13 -21.60
C ALA A 592 15.09 0.25 -21.01
N SER A 593 15.94 0.72 -20.13
CA SER A 593 15.87 2.07 -19.56
C SER A 593 17.26 2.72 -19.58
N LEU A 594 17.28 4.03 -19.82
CA LEU A 594 18.46 4.87 -19.72
C LEU A 594 18.13 6.06 -18.85
N PHE A 595 19.02 6.42 -17.95
CA PHE A 595 18.87 7.53 -17.04
C PHE A 595 20.17 8.34 -16.99
N GLY A 596 20.08 9.64 -17.19
CA GLY A 596 21.20 10.58 -17.08
C GLY A 596 20.82 11.75 -16.21
N GLU A 597 21.71 12.16 -15.31
CA GLU A 597 21.53 13.33 -14.45
C GLU A 597 22.84 14.10 -14.33
N ALA A 598 22.74 15.43 -14.37
CA ALA A 598 23.82 16.35 -14.06
C ALA A 598 23.37 17.26 -12.91
N GLY A 599 24.24 17.47 -11.94
CA GLY A 599 23.98 18.34 -10.80
C GLY A 599 25.16 19.27 -10.52
N TRP A 600 24.85 20.52 -10.23
CA TRP A 600 25.80 21.46 -9.68
C TRP A 600 25.31 21.92 -8.32
N ARG A 601 26.23 21.93 -7.32
CA ARG A 601 25.88 22.33 -5.95
C ARG A 601 26.85 23.38 -5.46
N TRP A 602 26.34 24.43 -4.90
CA TRP A 602 27.06 25.43 -4.16
C TRP A 602 27.15 25.04 -2.68
N LEU A 603 28.34 25.15 -2.12
CA LEU A 603 28.65 24.84 -0.71
C LEU A 603 29.11 26.13 -0.03
N PRO A 604 28.22 26.91 0.58
CA PRO A 604 28.49 28.31 0.98
C PRO A 604 29.65 28.46 1.96
N TRP A 605 29.90 27.44 2.79
CA TRP A 605 30.89 27.50 3.88
C TRP A 605 31.87 26.33 3.86
N ALA A 606 32.08 25.70 2.72
CA ALA A 606 32.95 24.55 2.59
C ALA A 606 34.05 24.79 1.51
N THR A 607 35.04 23.91 1.53
CA THR A 607 36.08 23.83 0.48
C THR A 607 36.00 22.42 -0.12
N PRO A 608 35.76 22.27 -1.44
CA PRO A 608 35.52 23.33 -2.44
C PRO A 608 34.18 24.06 -2.23
N ARG A 609 34.03 25.25 -2.78
CA ARG A 609 32.79 26.04 -2.70
C ARG A 609 31.68 25.57 -3.64
N SER A 610 32.02 24.69 -4.57
CA SER A 610 31.04 24.09 -5.47
C SER A 610 31.49 22.70 -5.92
N THR A 611 30.54 21.87 -6.26
CA THR A 611 30.75 20.54 -6.85
C THR A 611 29.89 20.37 -8.09
N PHE A 612 30.37 19.54 -9.01
CA PHE A 612 29.63 19.13 -10.20
C PHE A 612 29.68 17.62 -10.31
N ASP A 613 28.50 17.00 -10.48
CA ASP A 613 28.32 15.57 -10.63
C ASP A 613 27.59 15.28 -11.94
N LEU A 614 28.03 14.23 -12.64
CA LEU A 614 27.36 13.69 -13.82
C LEU A 614 27.21 12.19 -13.62
N ARG A 615 25.99 11.67 -13.84
CA ARG A 615 25.68 10.24 -13.77
C ARG A 615 24.94 9.80 -15.01
N LEU A 616 25.33 8.67 -15.56
CA LEU A 616 24.66 7.97 -16.65
C LEU A 616 24.49 6.52 -16.23
N SER A 617 23.30 5.97 -16.36
CA SER A 617 23.04 4.57 -16.11
C SER A 617 22.06 4.00 -17.13
N GLY A 618 22.19 2.73 -17.44
CA GLY A 618 21.26 2.01 -18.32
C GLY A 618 21.05 0.61 -17.83
N ARG A 619 19.88 0.07 -18.12
CA ARG A 619 19.47 -1.28 -17.73
C ARG A 619 18.80 -2.00 -18.89
N LEU A 620 19.11 -3.30 -19.00
CA LEU A 620 18.41 -4.25 -19.87
C LEU A 620 17.68 -5.26 -18.97
N HIS A 621 16.37 -5.36 -19.13
CA HIS A 621 15.49 -6.14 -18.26
C HIS A 621 15.18 -7.51 -18.83
N PHE A 622 15.20 -8.50 -17.96
CA PHE A 622 14.74 -9.88 -18.13
C PHE A 622 13.59 -10.12 -17.13
N SER A 623 13.03 -11.32 -17.09
CA SER A 623 11.86 -11.60 -16.25
C SER A 623 12.07 -11.29 -14.74
N ARG A 624 13.21 -11.72 -14.18
CA ARG A 624 13.55 -11.53 -12.76
C ARG A 624 14.93 -10.94 -12.54
N ALA A 625 15.56 -10.41 -13.59
CA ALA A 625 16.92 -9.89 -13.53
C ALA A 625 17.10 -8.68 -14.46
N SER A 626 18.13 -7.91 -14.22
CA SER A 626 18.58 -6.85 -15.11
C SER A 626 20.10 -6.85 -15.23
N LEU A 627 20.60 -6.69 -16.45
CA LEU A 627 21.98 -6.25 -16.69
C LEU A 627 21.98 -4.73 -16.65
N TRP A 628 22.99 -4.13 -16.03
CA TRP A 628 23.09 -2.69 -15.94
C TRP A 628 24.52 -2.16 -16.07
N PHE A 629 24.63 -0.93 -16.52
CA PHE A 629 25.86 -0.16 -16.44
C PHE A 629 25.61 1.16 -15.70
N GLU A 630 26.64 1.68 -15.07
CA GLU A 630 26.67 2.99 -14.47
C GLU A 630 28.02 3.67 -14.77
N ALA A 631 27.98 4.90 -15.23
CA ALA A 631 29.15 5.77 -15.36
C ALA A 631 28.88 7.04 -14.54
N ALA A 632 29.80 7.41 -13.69
CA ALA A 632 29.68 8.58 -12.84
C ALA A 632 30.97 9.41 -12.87
N ARG A 633 30.83 10.72 -13.02
CA ARG A 633 31.89 11.69 -12.82
C ARG A 633 31.56 12.54 -11.61
N ARG A 634 32.39 12.43 -10.60
CA ARG A 634 32.34 13.23 -9.38
C ARG A 634 33.53 14.18 -9.34
N PRO A 635 33.59 15.16 -8.44
CA PRO A 635 34.66 16.18 -8.45
C PRO A 635 36.07 15.62 -8.46
N ILE A 636 36.33 14.50 -7.82
CA ILE A 636 37.67 13.90 -7.70
C ILE A 636 37.78 12.47 -8.27
N GLU A 637 36.69 11.93 -8.83
CA GLU A 637 36.64 10.56 -9.28
C GLU A 637 35.74 10.38 -10.51
N THR A 638 36.21 9.60 -11.47
CA THR A 638 35.39 9.06 -12.56
C THR A 638 35.33 7.56 -12.41
N GLU A 639 34.14 6.99 -12.50
CA GLU A 639 33.86 5.57 -12.25
C GLU A 639 33.01 4.98 -13.38
N ALA A 640 33.25 3.73 -13.73
CA ALA A 640 32.42 2.96 -14.62
C ALA A 640 32.22 1.53 -14.07
N LEU A 641 30.97 1.12 -14.03
CA LEU A 641 30.52 -0.18 -13.49
C LEU A 641 29.66 -0.92 -14.52
N VAL A 642 29.77 -2.23 -14.54
CA VAL A 642 28.84 -3.12 -15.25
C VAL A 642 28.45 -4.25 -14.29
N GLY A 643 27.17 -4.54 -14.19
CA GLY A 643 26.67 -5.48 -13.21
C GLY A 643 25.33 -6.12 -13.60
N PHE A 644 24.87 -6.94 -12.71
CA PHE A 644 23.54 -7.54 -12.79
C PHE A 644 22.78 -7.37 -11.47
N SER A 645 21.46 -7.43 -11.55
CA SER A 645 20.57 -7.44 -10.37
C SER A 645 19.50 -8.49 -10.55
N VAL A 646 19.04 -9.06 -9.43
CA VAL A 646 17.94 -10.01 -9.35
C VAL A 646 16.85 -9.41 -8.46
N PHE A 647 15.60 -9.60 -8.87
CA PHE A 647 14.40 -9.16 -8.16
C PHE A 647 13.67 -10.37 -7.56
N MET A 648 13.42 -10.32 -6.26
CA MET A 648 12.85 -11.42 -5.47
C MET A 648 11.65 -10.94 -4.66
#